data_cf2d9c3e2a1a8d5fdde52ea8d1ed770f
#
_entry.id   cf2d9c3e2a1a8d5fdde52ea8d1ed770f
#
_cell.length_a   1.000
_cell.length_b   1.000
_cell.length_c   1.000
_cell.angle_alpha   90.00
_cell.angle_beta   90.00
_cell.angle_gamma   90.00
#
_symmetry.space_group_name_H-M   'P 1'
#
loop_
_entity.id
_entity.type
_entity.pdbx_description
1 polymer ?
#
loop_
_entity_poly.entity_id
_entity_poly.type
_entity_poly.pdbx_seq_one_letter_code
_entity_poly.pdbx_strand_id
1 'polypeptide(L)'
;MVLHRHGKALYDGLVDVVTEHLKEVAAAIDAVRGEGFLAELKRRWQDHVKSMRMIRDILMYMDRIYVPPHGLKPVHDLGLALWRDHVARNPGINARVRKAVLGAIEREREGERIDQTLVRAVTSMLMDVGEDVYVQDFEEHFVASSAEFYRVESERFLRTSDCHEYLRRSERRLDEEHARVKEYLNARTEPRVVAVAETELLSRRIRGVLGMANSGIRRMLADDKHDQLALVYKLYRRVDGGLATVKEMMAEHVKEEGKALVTDPEKGKDPMAFVEGLLRMKAKHDDIIRLAFGGDRAFVNALHQAFEHFVNLNSRAPEYISLYVDERLRKGLKEATEEEIEASLDRTMSLFRFLQEKDVFERYYKQHLAKRLLGGRTTSDDAERSFIVKLKTECGYQFTSKIEGMFNDMRTSRDTMSSFRARLEEESMSTGASVSELLGGIDLTVQVLTTGSWPTPGGGNVPQCHIPREISKACDKFREFYLASHNGRRLAWLTNMGTADLRATFGETKRELNVSTYQMCILLLFNERDRVSYRDIISETGIPAEDLKRSLQSLALVKGRNVLRKEPMSKEVNDDDVFVFNDRFTSKLLKVKIGTVSASRESEPEKRETRMRIEDDRKPQIEAAIVRVMKARRQLDHNGVVQEVTKQLSSRFIPNPVDIKKHLENLIEREFIERDRNDRKLYIYLA
;
A
#
# COMPACT_ATOMS: atom_id res chain seq x y z
N MET A 1 25.88 79.27 22.03
CA MET A 1 25.82 79.27 20.54
C MET A 1 24.40 79.02 20.04
N VAL A 2 23.75 77.90 20.39
CA VAL A 2 22.39 77.59 19.89
C VAL A 2 21.35 78.62 20.32
N LEU A 3 21.38 79.12 21.62
CA LEU A 3 20.56 80.14 22.10
C LEU A 3 20.78 81.55 21.41
N HIS A 4 21.97 81.74 20.81
CA HIS A 4 22.29 82.97 20.08
C HIS A 4 22.15 82.82 18.56
N ARG A 5 21.36 81.80 18.08
CA ARG A 5 21.11 81.49 16.66
C ARG A 5 22.35 81.03 15.82
N HIS A 6 23.43 80.60 16.48
CA HIS A 6 24.63 80.03 15.80
C HIS A 6 24.57 78.48 15.70
N GLY A 7 23.39 77.84 15.79
CA GLY A 7 23.25 76.45 15.76
C GLY A 7 23.77 75.78 14.43
N LYS A 8 23.54 76.42 13.28
CA LYS A 8 24.04 76.01 12.01
C LYS A 8 25.57 75.95 11.94
N ALA A 9 26.23 77.03 12.30
CA ALA A 9 27.68 77.11 12.32
C ALA A 9 28.35 76.09 13.25
N LEU A 10 27.70 75.81 14.41
CA LEU A 10 28.17 74.76 15.33
C LEU A 10 28.01 73.32 14.73
N TYR A 11 26.88 73.06 14.09
CA TYR A 11 26.62 71.77 13.47
C TYR A 11 27.55 71.54 12.26
N ASP A 12 27.64 72.48 11.32
CA ASP A 12 28.51 72.45 10.16
C ASP A 12 29.99 72.31 10.58
N GLY A 13 30.43 73.05 11.56
CA GLY A 13 31.78 72.94 12.12
C GLY A 13 32.05 71.58 12.78
N LEU A 14 31.05 70.98 13.43
CA LEU A 14 31.17 69.60 13.94
C LEU A 14 31.36 68.63 12.78
N VAL A 15 30.56 68.73 11.70
CA VAL A 15 30.69 67.91 10.53
C VAL A 15 32.10 68.00 9.91
N ASP A 16 32.60 69.22 9.73
CA ASP A 16 33.93 69.45 9.11
C ASP A 16 35.04 68.84 9.96
N VAL A 17 35.06 69.13 11.28
CA VAL A 17 36.12 68.60 12.17
C VAL A 17 36.12 67.08 12.25
N VAL A 18 34.91 66.48 12.42
CA VAL A 18 34.81 65.00 12.48
C VAL A 18 35.19 64.38 11.14
N THR A 19 34.82 65.00 9.99
CA THR A 19 35.16 64.53 8.67
C THR A 19 36.66 64.50 8.45
N GLU A 20 37.37 65.60 8.79
CA GLU A 20 38.82 65.68 8.65
C GLU A 20 39.56 64.67 9.52
N HIS A 21 39.12 64.55 10.78
CA HIS A 21 39.66 63.54 11.65
C HIS A 21 39.43 62.08 11.12
N LEU A 22 38.25 61.81 10.54
CA LEU A 22 37.97 60.48 9.99
C LEU A 22 38.75 60.16 8.72
N LYS A 23 39.13 61.16 7.93
CA LYS A 23 40.09 61.01 6.81
C LYS A 23 41.47 60.58 7.31
N GLU A 24 41.97 61.22 8.37
CA GLU A 24 43.22 60.83 9.01
C GLU A 24 43.16 59.40 9.60
N VAL A 25 42.05 59.08 10.26
CA VAL A 25 41.80 57.74 10.78
C VAL A 25 41.77 56.70 9.67
N ALA A 26 41.11 57.00 8.53
CA ALA A 26 41.07 56.13 7.39
C ALA A 26 42.46 55.87 6.80
N ALA A 27 43.26 56.95 6.65
CA ALA A 27 44.65 56.80 6.18
C ALA A 27 45.52 55.98 7.13
N ALA A 28 45.34 56.15 8.47
CA ALA A 28 46.05 55.36 9.47
C ALA A 28 45.66 53.86 9.46
N ILE A 29 44.36 53.57 9.26
CA ILE A 29 43.89 52.18 9.10
C ILE A 29 44.43 51.54 7.80
N ASP A 30 44.43 52.31 6.71
CA ASP A 30 44.90 51.76 5.41
C ASP A 30 46.42 51.51 5.39
N ALA A 31 47.20 52.24 6.19
CA ALA A 31 48.62 52.02 6.35
C ALA A 31 49.00 50.72 7.05
N VAL A 32 48.12 50.17 7.86
CA VAL A 32 48.40 48.90 8.59
C VAL A 32 48.38 47.70 7.62
N ARG A 33 49.46 46.96 7.58
CA ARG A 33 49.60 45.72 6.74
C ARG A 33 49.47 44.47 7.58
N GLY A 34 48.91 43.40 6.98
CA GLY A 34 48.81 42.07 7.59
C GLY A 34 47.74 41.88 8.65
N GLU A 35 47.97 40.98 9.61
CA GLU A 35 46.97 40.50 10.57
C GLU A 35 46.44 41.56 11.55
N GLY A 36 47.21 42.63 11.82
CA GLY A 36 46.83 43.72 12.72
C GLY A 36 45.73 44.66 12.18
N PHE A 37 45.36 44.54 10.90
CA PHE A 37 44.43 45.42 10.25
C PHE A 37 43.04 45.47 10.89
N LEU A 38 42.39 44.30 11.14
CA LEU A 38 41.08 44.21 11.75
C LEU A 38 41.12 44.67 13.23
N ALA A 39 42.22 44.41 13.93
CA ALA A 39 42.40 44.86 15.32
C ALA A 39 42.49 46.36 15.42
N GLU A 40 43.23 47.03 14.51
CA GLU A 40 43.33 48.49 14.43
C GLU A 40 41.98 49.10 14.06
N LEU A 41 41.27 48.52 13.08
CA LEU A 41 39.91 48.96 12.70
C LEU A 41 38.94 48.91 13.93
N LYS A 42 38.94 47.82 14.67
CA LYS A 42 38.15 47.64 15.90
C LYS A 42 38.50 48.70 16.94
N ARG A 43 39.81 48.94 17.17
CA ARG A 43 40.29 49.92 18.12
C ARG A 43 39.77 51.30 17.75
N ARG A 44 40.00 51.76 16.49
CA ARG A 44 39.57 53.05 15.99
C ARG A 44 38.06 53.22 16.00
N TRP A 45 37.30 52.16 15.71
CA TRP A 45 35.84 52.17 15.84
C TRP A 45 35.39 52.44 17.29
N GLN A 46 35.98 51.72 18.25
CA GLN A 46 35.68 51.86 19.64
C GLN A 46 35.99 53.28 20.13
N ASP A 47 37.12 53.81 19.74
CA ASP A 47 37.53 55.18 20.03
C ASP A 47 36.54 56.21 19.44
N HIS A 48 36.15 56.03 18.19
CA HIS A 48 35.17 56.90 17.52
C HIS A 48 33.81 56.87 18.21
N VAL A 49 33.22 55.66 18.46
CA VAL A 49 31.91 55.57 19.16
C VAL A 49 31.97 56.20 20.53
N LYS A 50 33.06 55.99 21.27
CA LYS A 50 33.26 56.62 22.57
C LYS A 50 33.33 58.13 22.45
N SER A 51 34.10 58.64 21.50
CA SER A 51 34.25 60.09 21.26
C SER A 51 32.94 60.74 20.86
N MET A 52 32.16 60.09 19.92
CA MET A 52 30.87 60.63 19.50
C MET A 52 29.83 60.61 20.60
N ARG A 53 29.89 59.64 21.50
CA ARG A 53 29.02 59.64 22.68
C ARG A 53 29.36 60.78 23.63
N MET A 54 30.63 61.05 23.87
CA MET A 54 31.07 62.17 24.69
C MET A 54 30.67 63.52 24.05
N ILE A 55 30.86 63.68 22.72
CA ILE A 55 30.47 64.86 21.97
C ILE A 55 28.94 65.06 22.05
N ARG A 56 28.14 64.01 21.87
CA ARG A 56 26.72 64.07 22.03
C ARG A 56 26.28 64.56 23.43
N ASP A 57 26.93 64.06 24.46
CA ASP A 57 26.61 64.44 25.84
C ASP A 57 26.96 65.89 26.09
N ILE A 58 28.04 66.42 25.51
CA ILE A 58 28.43 67.86 25.54
C ILE A 58 27.45 68.70 24.72
N LEU A 59 27.05 68.23 23.54
CA LEU A 59 26.20 68.99 22.61
C LEU A 59 24.72 68.60 22.73
N MET A 60 24.29 68.06 23.89
CA MET A 60 22.94 67.53 24.12
C MET A 60 21.85 68.59 23.89
N TYR A 61 22.16 69.86 24.20
CA TYR A 61 21.22 70.94 23.95
C TYR A 61 21.00 71.20 22.45
N MET A 62 22.04 71.12 21.65
CA MET A 62 21.94 71.17 20.17
C MET A 62 21.09 70.03 19.63
N ASP A 63 21.29 68.84 20.10
CA ASP A 63 20.55 67.64 19.66
C ASP A 63 19.05 67.72 19.96
N ARG A 64 18.70 68.37 21.13
CA ARG A 64 17.29 68.47 21.54
C ARG A 64 16.55 69.65 20.94
N ILE A 65 17.22 70.78 20.72
CA ILE A 65 16.57 72.05 20.37
C ILE A 65 16.80 72.44 18.90
N TYR A 66 18.00 72.16 18.35
CA TYR A 66 18.33 72.64 17.02
C TYR A 66 18.14 71.55 15.96
N VAL A 67 18.55 70.33 16.26
CA VAL A 67 18.56 69.23 15.28
C VAL A 67 17.12 68.82 14.80
N PRO A 68 16.13 68.60 15.64
CA PRO A 68 14.82 68.11 15.22
C PRO A 68 14.06 69.11 14.30
N PRO A 69 13.98 70.45 14.62
CA PRO A 69 13.24 71.35 13.75
C PRO A 69 13.84 71.55 12.36
N HIS A 70 15.14 71.20 12.20
CA HIS A 70 15.84 71.35 10.92
C HIS A 70 15.97 70.04 10.14
N GLY A 71 15.44 68.95 10.63
CA GLY A 71 15.49 67.62 9.97
C GLY A 71 16.92 67.10 9.86
N LEU A 72 17.83 67.50 10.73
CA LEU A 72 19.22 67.07 10.75
C LEU A 72 19.39 65.76 11.53
N LYS A 73 20.51 65.04 11.32
CA LYS A 73 20.83 63.87 12.10
C LYS A 73 21.30 64.22 13.50
N PRO A 74 20.85 63.51 14.56
CA PRO A 74 21.43 63.63 15.89
C PRO A 74 22.94 63.40 15.87
N VAL A 75 23.67 63.97 16.79
CA VAL A 75 25.17 63.92 16.82
C VAL A 75 25.68 62.50 16.76
N HIS A 76 25.05 61.56 17.47
CA HIS A 76 25.43 60.16 17.41
C HIS A 76 25.25 59.59 16.03
N ASP A 77 24.06 59.78 15.43
CA ASP A 77 23.72 59.25 14.11
C ASP A 77 24.53 59.94 12.99
N LEU A 78 24.86 61.21 13.19
CA LEU A 78 25.82 61.94 12.35
C LEU A 78 27.18 61.25 12.38
N GLY A 79 27.71 60.90 13.54
CA GLY A 79 28.97 60.18 13.71
C GLY A 79 28.97 58.84 13.00
N LEU A 80 27.89 58.07 13.11
CA LEU A 80 27.74 56.82 12.36
C LEU A 80 27.74 57.04 10.84
N ALA A 81 27.03 58.05 10.35
CA ALA A 81 26.97 58.35 8.95
C ALA A 81 28.34 58.82 8.38
N LEU A 82 29.08 59.66 9.10
CA LEU A 82 30.42 60.09 8.68
C LEU A 82 31.42 58.94 8.70
N TRP A 83 31.36 58.04 9.70
CA TRP A 83 32.16 56.81 9.71
C TRP A 83 31.85 55.93 8.51
N ARG A 84 30.55 55.76 8.17
CA ARG A 84 30.12 55.06 7.00
C ARG A 84 30.78 55.60 5.72
N ASP A 85 30.67 56.91 5.52
CA ASP A 85 31.04 57.54 4.24
C ASP A 85 32.57 57.69 4.08
N HIS A 86 33.33 57.91 5.17
CA HIS A 86 34.76 58.16 5.10
C HIS A 86 35.64 56.96 5.47
N VAL A 87 35.14 55.99 6.27
CA VAL A 87 35.93 54.83 6.72
C VAL A 87 35.35 53.51 6.17
N ALA A 88 34.11 53.20 6.46
CA ALA A 88 33.56 51.90 6.14
C ALA A 88 33.40 51.71 4.62
N ARG A 89 32.91 52.74 3.91
CA ARG A 89 32.78 52.72 2.43
C ARG A 89 34.01 53.23 1.68
N ASN A 90 35.12 53.48 2.38
CA ASN A 90 36.39 53.74 1.68
C ASN A 90 36.77 52.51 0.85
N PRO A 91 36.97 52.63 -0.48
CA PRO A 91 37.18 51.49 -1.35
C PRO A 91 38.35 50.57 -0.94
N GLY A 92 39.44 51.15 -0.43
CA GLY A 92 40.61 50.40 0.06
C GLY A 92 40.28 49.63 1.33
N ILE A 93 39.68 50.27 2.32
CA ILE A 93 39.32 49.69 3.61
C ILE A 93 38.22 48.62 3.42
N ASN A 94 37.15 48.97 2.72
CA ASN A 94 36.02 48.07 2.48
C ASN A 94 36.47 46.75 1.86
N ALA A 95 37.22 46.80 0.75
CA ALA A 95 37.69 45.59 0.08
C ALA A 95 38.60 44.73 0.99
N ARG A 96 39.43 45.37 1.82
CA ARG A 96 40.33 44.67 2.77
C ARG A 96 39.56 44.09 3.97
N VAL A 97 38.56 44.79 4.54
CA VAL A 97 37.70 44.27 5.60
C VAL A 97 36.99 43.02 5.09
N ARG A 98 36.36 43.11 3.93
CA ARG A 98 35.67 41.98 3.30
C ARG A 98 36.60 40.79 3.10
N LYS A 99 37.76 40.99 2.48
CA LYS A 99 38.75 39.95 2.23
C LYS A 99 39.26 39.33 3.52
N ALA A 100 39.52 40.10 4.55
CA ALA A 100 40.09 39.63 5.81
C ALA A 100 39.03 38.83 6.63
N VAL A 101 37.76 39.31 6.67
CA VAL A 101 36.69 38.60 7.37
C VAL A 101 36.30 37.32 6.66
N LEU A 102 36.10 37.36 5.32
CA LEU A 102 35.79 36.15 4.55
C LEU A 102 36.88 35.12 4.62
N GLY A 103 38.15 35.53 4.52
CA GLY A 103 39.31 34.63 4.64
C GLY A 103 39.46 34.05 6.06
N ALA A 104 39.08 34.78 7.09
CA ALA A 104 39.05 34.23 8.46
C ALA A 104 37.97 33.14 8.58
N ILE A 105 36.75 33.38 8.05
CA ILE A 105 35.68 32.38 8.05
C ILE A 105 36.04 31.15 7.25
N GLU A 106 36.71 31.30 6.09
CA GLU A 106 37.17 30.19 5.24
C GLU A 106 38.19 29.33 6.00
N ARG A 107 39.20 29.91 6.65
CA ARG A 107 40.15 29.18 7.51
C ARG A 107 39.45 28.44 8.65
N GLU A 108 38.46 29.06 9.29
CA GLU A 108 37.68 28.35 10.33
C GLU A 108 36.92 27.14 9.76
N ARG A 109 36.31 27.25 8.58
CA ARG A 109 35.68 26.14 7.88
C ARG A 109 36.66 25.00 7.57
N GLU A 110 37.95 25.33 7.34
CA GLU A 110 39.04 24.37 7.16
C GLU A 110 39.58 23.78 8.45
N GLY A 111 39.10 24.27 9.63
CA GLY A 111 39.43 23.74 10.95
C GLY A 111 40.45 24.56 11.71
N GLU A 112 40.90 25.72 11.21
CA GLU A 112 41.81 26.61 11.93
C GLU A 112 41.05 27.39 13.01
N ARG A 113 41.81 27.73 14.09
CA ARG A 113 41.24 28.62 15.13
C ARG A 113 41.38 30.07 14.71
N ILE A 114 40.30 30.83 14.77
CA ILE A 114 40.25 32.23 14.49
C ILE A 114 39.87 33.05 15.73
N ASP A 115 40.18 34.36 15.73
CA ASP A 115 39.68 35.29 16.74
C ASP A 115 38.22 35.67 16.41
N GLN A 116 37.27 34.87 16.92
CA GLN A 116 35.83 35.12 16.78
C GLN A 116 35.36 36.44 17.38
N THR A 117 36.06 36.91 18.46
CA THR A 117 35.69 38.19 19.11
C THR A 117 36.03 39.37 18.22
N LEU A 118 37.10 39.26 17.46
CA LEU A 118 37.49 40.27 16.50
C LEU A 118 36.52 40.31 15.29
N VAL A 119 36.16 39.14 14.74
CA VAL A 119 35.17 39.05 13.66
C VAL A 119 33.83 39.62 14.12
N ARG A 120 33.34 39.23 15.30
CA ARG A 120 32.10 39.76 15.92
C ARG A 120 32.13 41.31 16.03
N ALA A 121 33.25 41.85 16.49
CA ALA A 121 33.35 43.32 16.65
C ALA A 121 33.26 44.03 15.30
N VAL A 122 33.84 43.47 14.24
CA VAL A 122 33.78 44.04 12.89
C VAL A 122 32.40 43.91 12.27
N THR A 123 31.75 42.75 12.38
CA THR A 123 30.40 42.50 11.84
C THR A 123 29.35 43.35 12.59
N SER A 124 29.50 43.50 13.93
CA SER A 124 28.65 44.42 14.72
C SER A 124 28.85 45.87 14.31
N MET A 125 30.10 46.30 14.09
CA MET A 125 30.38 47.64 13.58
C MET A 125 29.65 47.93 12.27
N LEU A 126 29.70 46.99 11.30
CA LEU A 126 29.00 47.16 10.02
C LEU A 126 27.48 47.30 10.21
N MET A 127 26.89 46.57 11.14
CA MET A 127 25.47 46.69 11.51
C MET A 127 25.15 48.00 12.17
N ASP A 128 25.98 48.47 13.12
CA ASP A 128 25.81 49.71 13.84
C ASP A 128 25.89 50.94 12.89
N VAL A 129 26.74 50.83 11.90
CA VAL A 129 26.94 51.89 10.86
C VAL A 129 25.73 51.95 9.91
N GLY A 130 25.13 50.81 9.61
CA GLY A 130 23.93 50.72 8.80
C GLY A 130 23.67 49.31 8.31
N GLU A 131 22.39 48.92 8.34
CA GLU A 131 21.95 47.60 7.84
C GLU A 131 22.29 47.43 6.37
N ASP A 132 22.16 48.50 5.57
CA ASP A 132 22.52 48.50 4.13
C ASP A 132 24.02 48.26 3.92
N VAL A 133 24.87 48.76 4.81
CA VAL A 133 26.34 48.53 4.75
C VAL A 133 26.64 47.08 5.07
N TYR A 134 26.06 46.51 6.10
CA TYR A 134 26.24 45.10 6.43
C TYR A 134 25.82 44.21 5.27
N VAL A 135 24.65 44.49 4.65
CA VAL A 135 24.09 43.66 3.60
C VAL A 135 24.95 43.75 2.32
N GLN A 136 25.16 44.97 1.82
CA GLN A 136 25.81 45.16 0.51
C GLN A 136 27.31 44.90 0.57
N ASP A 137 27.97 45.35 1.62
CA ASP A 137 29.42 45.35 1.73
C ASP A 137 29.98 44.02 2.28
N PHE A 138 29.15 43.24 2.98
CA PHE A 138 29.57 41.99 3.61
C PHE A 138 28.67 40.80 3.31
N GLU A 139 27.36 40.84 3.68
CA GLU A 139 26.47 39.66 3.71
C GLU A 139 26.32 39.03 2.31
N GLU A 140 26.09 39.84 1.27
CA GLU A 140 25.94 39.32 -0.10
C GLU A 140 27.21 38.59 -0.58
N HIS A 141 28.35 39.12 -0.27
CA HIS A 141 29.65 38.51 -0.59
C HIS A 141 29.91 37.25 0.24
N PHE A 142 29.49 37.24 1.52
CA PHE A 142 29.60 36.11 2.39
C PHE A 142 28.74 34.95 1.91
N VAL A 143 27.50 35.22 1.53
CA VAL A 143 26.58 34.23 0.99
C VAL A 143 27.10 33.65 -0.33
N ALA A 144 27.61 34.50 -1.21
CA ALA A 144 28.20 34.05 -2.47
C ALA A 144 29.47 33.19 -2.27
N SER A 145 30.38 33.60 -1.38
CA SER A 145 31.56 32.80 -1.01
C SER A 145 31.21 31.50 -0.36
N SER A 146 30.15 31.46 0.47
CA SER A 146 29.63 30.27 1.09
C SER A 146 29.08 29.28 0.05
N ALA A 147 28.38 29.78 -0.97
CA ALA A 147 27.86 28.95 -2.04
C ALA A 147 29.00 28.22 -2.79
N GLU A 148 30.04 28.97 -3.15
CA GLU A 148 31.19 28.39 -3.83
C GLU A 148 31.97 27.39 -2.96
N PHE A 149 32.18 27.69 -1.70
CA PHE A 149 32.81 26.80 -0.73
C PHE A 149 32.06 25.47 -0.63
N TYR A 150 30.73 25.50 -0.41
CA TYR A 150 29.93 24.30 -0.28
C TYR A 150 29.74 23.55 -1.59
N ARG A 151 29.77 24.23 -2.72
CA ARG A 151 29.78 23.59 -4.03
C ARG A 151 31.01 22.71 -4.22
N VAL A 152 32.18 23.24 -3.93
CA VAL A 152 33.47 22.51 -4.04
C VAL A 152 33.54 21.38 -3.00
N GLU A 153 33.12 21.66 -1.76
CA GLU A 153 33.15 20.69 -0.68
C GLU A 153 32.18 19.52 -0.94
N SER A 154 30.97 19.78 -1.47
CA SER A 154 29.99 18.76 -1.85
C SER A 154 30.54 17.82 -2.92
N GLU A 155 31.29 18.34 -3.89
CA GLU A 155 31.94 17.51 -4.92
C GLU A 155 33.04 16.63 -4.33
N ARG A 156 33.82 17.17 -3.39
CA ARG A 156 34.83 16.39 -2.68
C ARG A 156 34.19 15.28 -1.85
N PHE A 157 33.12 15.58 -1.11
CA PHE A 157 32.41 14.58 -0.30
C PHE A 157 31.82 13.47 -1.18
N LEU A 158 31.23 13.78 -2.33
CA LEU A 158 30.70 12.78 -3.26
C LEU A 158 31.76 11.78 -3.75
N ARG A 159 33.03 12.22 -3.87
CA ARG A 159 34.13 11.36 -4.34
C ARG A 159 34.76 10.52 -3.21
N THR A 160 34.72 11.00 -1.97
CA THR A 160 35.51 10.43 -0.87
C THR A 160 34.68 9.75 0.20
N SER A 161 33.35 9.88 0.18
CA SER A 161 32.47 9.39 1.23
C SER A 161 31.38 8.49 0.66
N ASP A 162 30.88 7.58 1.47
CA ASP A 162 29.64 6.89 1.21
C ASP A 162 28.41 7.81 1.51
N CYS A 163 27.21 7.34 1.17
CA CYS A 163 26.02 8.14 1.33
C CYS A 163 25.76 8.56 2.79
N HIS A 164 25.97 7.67 3.74
CA HIS A 164 25.71 7.96 5.16
C HIS A 164 26.73 8.98 5.71
N GLU A 165 28.00 8.79 5.41
CA GLU A 165 29.06 9.71 5.84
C GLU A 165 28.89 11.09 5.17
N TYR A 166 28.50 11.13 3.90
CA TYR A 166 28.15 12.38 3.20
C TYR A 166 27.07 13.15 3.97
N LEU A 167 25.97 12.48 4.30
CA LEU A 167 24.85 13.10 5.01
C LEU A 167 25.24 13.56 6.42
N ARG A 168 26.02 12.78 7.15
CA ARG A 168 26.53 13.17 8.47
C ARG A 168 27.47 14.40 8.39
N ARG A 169 28.32 14.46 7.38
CA ARG A 169 29.17 15.63 7.15
C ARG A 169 28.33 16.85 6.79
N SER A 170 27.32 16.69 5.94
CA SER A 170 26.40 17.77 5.59
C SER A 170 25.63 18.28 6.81
N GLU A 171 25.12 17.38 7.68
CA GLU A 171 24.46 17.75 8.92
C GLU A 171 25.38 18.58 9.81
N ARG A 172 26.62 18.09 10.03
CA ARG A 172 27.62 18.80 10.83
C ARG A 172 27.91 20.19 10.27
N ARG A 173 28.04 20.35 8.94
CA ARG A 173 28.27 21.67 8.30
C ARG A 173 27.11 22.62 8.52
N LEU A 174 25.87 22.13 8.45
CA LEU A 174 24.70 22.95 8.74
C LEU A 174 24.69 23.42 10.21
N ASP A 175 25.03 22.54 11.15
CA ASP A 175 25.13 22.87 12.57
C ASP A 175 26.26 23.88 12.83
N GLU A 176 27.39 23.76 12.13
CA GLU A 176 28.50 24.71 12.21
C GLU A 176 28.10 26.10 11.70
N GLU A 177 27.29 26.21 10.63
CA GLU A 177 26.78 27.53 10.17
C GLU A 177 25.81 28.16 11.18
N HIS A 178 24.95 27.37 11.81
CA HIS A 178 24.10 27.86 12.90
C HIS A 178 24.93 28.40 14.06
N ALA A 179 25.99 27.68 14.43
CA ALA A 179 26.92 28.12 15.48
C ALA A 179 27.65 29.42 15.09
N ARG A 180 28.15 29.55 13.83
CA ARG A 180 28.83 30.75 13.33
C ARG A 180 27.95 31.97 13.43
N VAL A 181 26.70 31.87 13.00
CA VAL A 181 25.75 33.00 13.07
C VAL A 181 25.56 33.42 14.53
N LYS A 182 25.35 32.47 15.40
CA LYS A 182 25.16 32.76 16.84
C LYS A 182 26.38 33.40 17.48
N GLU A 183 27.56 32.96 17.08
CA GLU A 183 28.82 33.43 17.71
C GLU A 183 29.26 34.81 17.22
N TYR A 184 29.24 35.11 15.93
CA TYR A 184 29.87 36.31 15.43
C TYR A 184 29.20 36.97 14.19
N LEU A 185 28.08 36.48 13.70
CA LEU A 185 27.31 37.09 12.63
C LEU A 185 26.01 37.67 13.15
N ASN A 186 25.29 38.41 12.29
CA ASN A 186 23.95 38.88 12.61
C ASN A 186 22.92 37.77 12.37
N ALA A 187 21.92 37.65 13.27
CA ALA A 187 20.87 36.65 13.18
C ALA A 187 20.10 36.65 11.83
N ARG A 188 19.96 37.82 11.18
CA ARG A 188 19.31 37.94 9.87
C ARG A 188 20.02 37.14 8.76
N THR A 189 21.35 36.92 8.89
CA THR A 189 22.16 36.17 7.91
C THR A 189 21.91 34.66 7.96
N GLU A 190 21.38 34.16 9.10
CA GLU A 190 21.14 32.72 9.32
C GLU A 190 20.30 32.09 8.22
N PRO A 191 19.06 32.55 7.91
CA PRO A 191 18.24 31.91 6.89
C PRO A 191 18.88 31.91 5.50
N ARG A 192 19.69 32.95 5.19
CA ARG A 192 20.34 33.07 3.88
C ARG A 192 21.51 32.11 3.73
N VAL A 193 22.40 32.03 4.71
CA VAL A 193 23.57 31.13 4.64
C VAL A 193 23.18 29.67 4.75
N VAL A 194 22.20 29.35 5.62
CA VAL A 194 21.68 27.99 5.77
C VAL A 194 20.98 27.53 4.49
N ALA A 195 20.15 28.38 3.87
CA ALA A 195 19.50 28.03 2.59
C ALA A 195 20.51 27.75 1.47
N VAL A 196 21.60 28.51 1.44
CA VAL A 196 22.69 28.26 0.46
C VAL A 196 23.41 26.95 0.75
N ALA A 197 23.75 26.69 2.01
CA ALA A 197 24.39 25.43 2.39
C ALA A 197 23.46 24.22 2.10
N GLU A 198 22.16 24.31 2.41
CA GLU A 198 21.17 23.29 2.07
C GLU A 198 21.06 23.09 0.54
N THR A 199 21.11 24.15 -0.22
CA THR A 199 21.05 24.07 -1.69
C THR A 199 22.25 23.34 -2.25
N GLU A 200 23.48 23.71 -1.84
CA GLU A 200 24.71 23.16 -2.41
C GLU A 200 25.04 21.75 -1.89
N LEU A 201 24.81 21.50 -0.59
CA LEU A 201 25.11 20.20 0.03
C LEU A 201 24.00 19.17 -0.20
N LEU A 202 22.73 19.57 -0.20
CA LEU A 202 21.59 18.65 -0.23
C LEU A 202 20.82 18.69 -1.55
N SER A 203 20.24 19.86 -1.93
CA SER A 203 19.31 19.96 -3.04
C SER A 203 19.93 19.55 -4.38
N ARG A 204 21.03 20.16 -4.73
CA ARG A 204 21.73 19.91 -6.00
C ARG A 204 22.30 18.51 -6.12
N ARG A 205 22.55 17.85 -5.02
CA ARG A 205 23.24 16.54 -4.96
C ARG A 205 22.34 15.37 -4.61
N ILE A 206 21.05 15.58 -4.39
CA ILE A 206 20.09 14.57 -3.90
C ILE A 206 20.16 13.26 -4.70
N ARG A 207 20.05 13.32 -6.02
CA ARG A 207 20.07 12.11 -6.86
C ARG A 207 21.44 11.44 -6.89
N GLY A 208 22.52 12.22 -6.82
CA GLY A 208 23.89 11.71 -6.77
C GLY A 208 24.18 10.97 -5.45
N VAL A 209 23.81 11.57 -4.33
CA VAL A 209 24.02 11.00 -3.00
C VAL A 209 23.14 9.78 -2.75
N LEU A 210 21.82 9.92 -2.94
CA LEU A 210 20.87 8.84 -2.69
C LEU A 210 20.95 7.71 -3.73
N GLY A 211 21.49 7.99 -4.92
CA GLY A 211 21.70 7.04 -6.00
C GLY A 211 23.00 6.22 -5.92
N MET A 212 23.83 6.40 -4.90
CA MET A 212 25.08 5.64 -4.74
C MET A 212 24.81 4.13 -4.70
N ALA A 213 25.45 3.34 -5.56
CA ALA A 213 25.14 1.93 -5.77
C ALA A 213 25.25 1.07 -4.50
N ASN A 214 26.29 1.30 -3.68
CA ASN A 214 26.61 0.45 -2.53
C ASN A 214 26.13 1.01 -1.18
N SER A 215 25.71 2.25 -1.10
CA SER A 215 25.37 2.94 0.15
C SER A 215 24.15 3.85 0.05
N GLY A 216 23.56 4.00 -1.13
CA GLY A 216 22.41 4.85 -1.37
C GLY A 216 21.12 4.30 -0.79
N ILE A 217 20.02 5.02 -1.03
CA ILE A 217 18.71 4.71 -0.44
C ILE A 217 18.22 3.28 -0.72
N ARG A 218 18.49 2.75 -1.93
CA ARG A 218 18.11 1.37 -2.29
C ARG A 218 18.79 0.34 -1.37
N ARG A 219 20.06 0.55 -1.04
CA ARG A 219 20.79 -0.33 -0.15
C ARG A 219 20.35 -0.18 1.30
N MET A 220 20.07 1.04 1.75
CA MET A 220 19.54 1.30 3.08
C MET A 220 18.17 0.64 3.28
N LEU A 221 17.29 0.67 2.28
CA LEU A 221 15.97 0.01 2.29
C LEU A 221 16.10 -1.52 2.28
N ALA A 222 17.05 -2.06 1.51
CA ALA A 222 17.29 -3.50 1.45
C ALA A 222 17.80 -4.07 2.77
N ASP A 223 18.72 -3.34 3.44
CA ASP A 223 19.41 -3.75 4.66
C ASP A 223 18.71 -3.29 5.95
N ASP A 224 17.51 -2.69 5.88
CA ASP A 224 16.71 -2.21 7.02
C ASP A 224 17.44 -1.19 7.94
N LYS A 225 18.22 -0.28 7.35
CA LYS A 225 19.04 0.71 8.08
C LYS A 225 18.18 1.91 8.51
N HIS A 226 17.35 1.72 9.53
CA HIS A 226 16.38 2.72 9.99
C HIS A 226 17.03 4.05 10.39
N ASP A 227 18.17 4.03 11.11
CA ASP A 227 18.85 5.25 11.56
C ASP A 227 19.35 6.10 10.38
N GLN A 228 19.89 5.42 9.33
CA GLN A 228 20.39 6.11 8.15
C GLN A 228 19.24 6.71 7.33
N LEU A 229 18.12 5.98 7.20
CA LEU A 229 16.91 6.45 6.55
C LEU A 229 16.26 7.62 7.33
N ALA A 230 16.30 7.59 8.66
CA ALA A 230 15.82 8.70 9.48
C ALA A 230 16.66 9.97 9.27
N LEU A 231 17.98 9.83 9.11
CA LEU A 231 18.84 10.96 8.75
C LEU A 231 18.52 11.51 7.36
N VAL A 232 18.29 10.64 6.37
CA VAL A 232 17.81 11.04 5.04
C VAL A 232 16.52 11.86 5.16
N TYR A 233 15.53 11.36 5.90
CA TYR A 233 14.25 12.05 6.08
C TYR A 233 14.43 13.40 6.79
N LYS A 234 15.23 13.45 7.87
CA LYS A 234 15.53 14.66 8.63
C LYS A 234 16.12 15.76 7.74
N LEU A 235 17.12 15.43 6.93
CA LEU A 235 17.83 16.40 6.13
C LEU A 235 17.02 16.86 4.91
N TYR A 236 16.42 15.92 4.17
CA TYR A 236 15.66 16.27 2.96
C TYR A 236 14.29 16.87 3.22
N ARG A 237 13.78 16.79 4.46
CA ARG A 237 12.61 17.55 4.88
C ARG A 237 12.84 19.07 4.89
N ARG A 238 14.09 19.49 5.04
CA ARG A 238 14.50 20.92 5.06
C ARG A 238 14.58 21.53 3.67
N VAL A 239 14.62 20.70 2.63
CA VAL A 239 14.85 21.10 1.23
C VAL A 239 13.55 21.01 0.45
N ASP A 240 13.23 22.05 -0.30
CA ASP A 240 12.06 22.06 -1.18
C ASP A 240 12.14 20.94 -2.21
N GLY A 241 11.07 20.13 -2.31
CA GLY A 241 11.03 18.96 -3.18
C GLY A 241 11.90 17.77 -2.75
N GLY A 242 12.70 17.89 -1.68
CA GLY A 242 13.60 16.85 -1.22
C GLY A 242 12.87 15.56 -0.86
N LEU A 243 11.84 15.63 -0.04
CA LEU A 243 11.02 14.45 0.32
C LEU A 243 10.28 13.86 -0.88
N ALA A 244 9.95 14.65 -1.89
CA ALA A 244 9.31 14.13 -3.11
C ALA A 244 10.26 13.19 -3.85
N THR A 245 11.54 13.56 -3.97
CA THR A 245 12.57 12.71 -4.60
C THR A 245 12.86 11.46 -3.77
N VAL A 246 12.97 11.58 -2.44
CA VAL A 246 13.17 10.42 -1.54
C VAL A 246 12.01 9.42 -1.69
N LYS A 247 10.77 9.92 -1.70
CA LYS A 247 9.56 9.13 -1.89
C LYS A 247 9.53 8.43 -3.25
N GLU A 248 9.89 9.13 -4.33
CA GLU A 248 9.99 8.57 -5.68
C GLU A 248 10.97 7.39 -5.71
N MET A 249 12.18 7.60 -5.18
CA MET A 249 13.22 6.56 -5.16
C MET A 249 12.84 5.35 -4.27
N MET A 250 12.16 5.58 -3.14
CA MET A 250 11.60 4.50 -2.33
C MET A 250 10.56 3.72 -3.12
N ALA A 251 9.61 4.41 -3.75
CA ALA A 251 8.53 3.77 -4.51
C ALA A 251 9.06 2.95 -5.69
N GLU A 252 10.10 3.44 -6.38
CA GLU A 252 10.78 2.69 -7.45
C GLU A 252 11.43 1.42 -6.91
N HIS A 253 12.17 1.51 -5.81
CA HIS A 253 12.79 0.35 -5.17
C HIS A 253 11.75 -0.71 -4.78
N VAL A 254 10.66 -0.30 -4.13
CA VAL A 254 9.56 -1.19 -3.72
C VAL A 254 8.90 -1.84 -4.95
N LYS A 255 8.70 -1.10 -6.05
CA LYS A 255 8.16 -1.66 -7.29
C LYS A 255 9.09 -2.70 -7.91
N GLU A 256 10.39 -2.46 -7.92
CA GLU A 256 11.40 -3.40 -8.46
C GLU A 256 11.48 -4.67 -7.61
N GLU A 257 11.57 -4.55 -6.27
CA GLU A 257 11.58 -5.66 -5.33
C GLU A 257 10.29 -6.49 -5.44
N GLY A 258 9.14 -5.80 -5.46
CA GLY A 258 7.83 -6.43 -5.61
C GLY A 258 7.66 -7.13 -6.96
N LYS A 259 8.10 -6.50 -8.05
CA LYS A 259 8.08 -7.12 -9.38
C LYS A 259 8.92 -8.40 -9.41
N ALA A 260 10.13 -8.38 -8.85
CA ALA A 260 10.97 -9.57 -8.76
C ALA A 260 10.28 -10.70 -7.98
N LEU A 261 9.56 -10.37 -6.90
CA LEU A 261 8.84 -11.36 -6.10
C LEU A 261 7.65 -11.98 -6.86
N VAL A 262 6.83 -11.15 -7.55
CA VAL A 262 5.60 -11.63 -8.20
C VAL A 262 5.83 -12.30 -9.56
N THR A 263 6.98 -12.04 -10.19
CA THR A 263 7.37 -12.67 -11.46
C THR A 263 8.29 -13.88 -11.28
N ASP A 264 8.71 -14.21 -10.06
CA ASP A 264 9.54 -15.38 -9.76
C ASP A 264 8.76 -16.68 -10.05
N PRO A 265 9.20 -17.52 -11.03
CA PRO A 265 8.48 -18.74 -11.40
C PRO A 265 8.41 -19.78 -10.28
N GLU A 266 9.42 -19.85 -9.41
CA GLU A 266 9.44 -20.80 -8.30
C GLU A 266 8.46 -20.39 -7.19
N LYS A 267 8.41 -19.12 -6.82
CA LYS A 267 7.43 -18.61 -5.86
C LYS A 267 6.01 -18.65 -6.39
N GLY A 268 5.83 -18.51 -7.71
CA GLY A 268 4.54 -18.68 -8.37
C GLY A 268 4.00 -20.11 -8.35
N LYS A 269 4.79 -21.11 -7.96
CA LYS A 269 4.33 -22.50 -7.79
C LYS A 269 3.67 -22.75 -6.43
N ASP A 270 4.03 -21.99 -5.40
CA ASP A 270 3.47 -22.11 -4.04
C ASP A 270 2.70 -20.84 -3.65
N PRO A 271 1.35 -20.90 -3.67
CA PRO A 271 0.51 -19.77 -3.28
C PRO A 271 0.75 -19.27 -1.85
N MET A 272 1.10 -20.19 -0.92
CA MET A 272 1.34 -19.82 0.47
C MET A 272 2.61 -19.01 0.61
N ALA A 273 3.72 -19.49 0.05
CA ALA A 273 5.00 -18.79 0.04
C ALA A 273 4.92 -17.43 -0.69
N PHE A 274 4.13 -17.35 -1.76
CA PHE A 274 3.87 -16.11 -2.50
C PHE A 274 3.22 -15.05 -1.61
N VAL A 275 2.09 -15.38 -0.96
CA VAL A 275 1.35 -14.43 -0.11
C VAL A 275 2.16 -14.07 1.14
N GLU A 276 2.84 -15.02 1.76
CA GLU A 276 3.71 -14.75 2.92
C GLU A 276 4.89 -13.84 2.55
N GLY A 277 5.44 -14.00 1.35
CA GLY A 277 6.45 -13.09 0.80
C GLY A 277 5.96 -11.66 0.70
N LEU A 278 4.75 -11.46 0.15
CA LEU A 278 4.11 -10.14 0.06
C LEU A 278 3.83 -9.53 1.44
N LEU A 279 3.31 -10.31 2.38
CA LEU A 279 3.03 -9.86 3.75
C LEU A 279 4.30 -9.44 4.49
N ARG A 280 5.39 -10.22 4.33
CA ARG A 280 6.70 -9.92 4.92
C ARG A 280 7.28 -8.64 4.35
N MET A 281 7.24 -8.49 3.02
CA MET A 281 7.69 -7.29 2.34
C MET A 281 6.89 -6.05 2.79
N LYS A 282 5.55 -6.19 2.93
CA LYS A 282 4.72 -5.09 3.42
C LYS A 282 5.07 -4.70 4.84
N ALA A 283 5.18 -5.65 5.75
CA ALA A 283 5.54 -5.40 7.15
C ALA A 283 6.90 -4.69 7.27
N LYS A 284 7.91 -5.13 6.50
CA LYS A 284 9.22 -4.50 6.42
C LYS A 284 9.12 -3.02 6.06
N HIS A 285 8.43 -2.69 4.97
CA HIS A 285 8.32 -1.30 4.52
C HIS A 285 7.39 -0.45 5.40
N ASP A 286 6.35 -1.03 6.00
CA ASP A 286 5.52 -0.35 7.01
C ASP A 286 6.36 0.05 8.23
N ASP A 287 7.25 -0.84 8.70
CA ASP A 287 8.18 -0.56 9.81
C ASP A 287 9.20 0.52 9.45
N ILE A 288 9.75 0.50 8.24
CA ILE A 288 10.63 1.56 7.75
C ILE A 288 9.91 2.92 7.78
N ILE A 289 8.70 3.00 7.25
CA ILE A 289 7.94 4.26 7.24
C ILE A 289 7.63 4.72 8.66
N ARG A 290 7.25 3.82 9.54
CA ARG A 290 6.93 4.13 10.93
C ARG A 290 8.15 4.62 11.71
N LEU A 291 9.27 3.92 11.60
CA LEU A 291 10.48 4.16 12.41
C LEU A 291 11.37 5.24 11.81
N ALA A 292 11.58 5.24 10.51
CA ALA A 292 12.52 6.15 9.86
C ALA A 292 11.84 7.41 9.29
N PHE A 293 10.62 7.31 8.80
CA PHE A 293 9.90 8.44 8.16
C PHE A 293 8.75 8.98 9.02
N GLY A 294 8.69 8.61 10.30
CA GLY A 294 7.71 9.15 11.26
C GLY A 294 6.25 8.90 10.89
N GLY A 295 5.94 7.89 10.10
CA GLY A 295 4.59 7.57 9.66
C GLY A 295 4.01 8.56 8.63
N ASP A 296 4.83 9.27 7.88
CA ASP A 296 4.40 10.26 6.89
C ASP A 296 3.42 9.66 5.87
N ARG A 297 2.23 10.25 5.78
CA ARG A 297 1.14 9.80 4.91
C ARG A 297 1.51 9.78 3.42
N ALA A 298 2.40 10.69 2.98
CA ALA A 298 2.83 10.71 1.58
C ALA A 298 3.64 9.47 1.23
N PHE A 299 4.47 8.98 2.16
CA PHE A 299 5.24 7.74 2.00
C PHE A 299 4.35 6.50 2.10
N VAL A 300 3.37 6.48 3.02
CA VAL A 300 2.36 5.41 3.10
C VAL A 300 1.60 5.29 1.79
N ASN A 301 1.13 6.40 1.23
CA ASN A 301 0.39 6.40 -0.04
C ASN A 301 1.27 5.93 -1.21
N ALA A 302 2.55 6.32 -1.24
CA ALA A 302 3.49 5.86 -2.25
C ALA A 302 3.77 4.35 -2.16
N LEU A 303 3.88 3.82 -0.93
CA LEU A 303 3.97 2.38 -0.68
C LEU A 303 2.73 1.65 -1.20
N HIS A 304 1.52 2.13 -0.88
CA HIS A 304 0.27 1.54 -1.34
C HIS A 304 0.17 1.53 -2.88
N GLN A 305 0.52 2.62 -3.54
CA GLN A 305 0.54 2.70 -5.01
C GLN A 305 1.57 1.73 -5.62
N ALA A 306 2.73 1.57 -4.98
CA ALA A 306 3.72 0.60 -5.43
C ALA A 306 3.20 -0.84 -5.31
N PHE A 307 2.57 -1.20 -4.18
CA PHE A 307 1.94 -2.51 -3.97
C PHE A 307 0.81 -2.76 -4.96
N GLU A 308 -0.09 -1.79 -5.15
CA GLU A 308 -1.14 -1.89 -6.15
C GLU A 308 -0.60 -2.15 -7.56
N HIS A 309 0.49 -1.46 -7.92
CA HIS A 309 1.11 -1.67 -9.22
C HIS A 309 1.64 -3.08 -9.41
N PHE A 310 2.51 -3.59 -8.53
CA PHE A 310 3.18 -4.85 -8.81
C PHE A 310 2.36 -6.10 -8.46
N VAL A 311 1.46 -6.05 -7.47
CA VAL A 311 0.58 -7.19 -7.12
C VAL A 311 -0.31 -7.57 -8.32
N ASN A 312 -0.80 -6.58 -9.06
CA ASN A 312 -1.67 -6.79 -10.22
C ASN A 312 -0.92 -7.18 -11.51
N LEU A 313 0.41 -7.21 -11.50
CA LEU A 313 1.19 -7.82 -12.59
C LEU A 313 1.01 -9.34 -12.65
N ASN A 314 0.68 -9.98 -11.53
CA ASN A 314 0.37 -11.40 -11.49
C ASN A 314 -1.15 -11.61 -11.52
N SER A 315 -1.70 -12.02 -12.65
CA SER A 315 -3.13 -12.29 -12.83
C SER A 315 -3.70 -13.38 -11.89
N ARG A 316 -2.83 -14.15 -11.23
CA ARG A 316 -3.21 -15.18 -10.25
C ARG A 316 -3.19 -14.68 -8.81
N ALA A 317 -2.80 -13.44 -8.55
CA ALA A 317 -2.75 -12.90 -7.20
C ALA A 317 -4.11 -13.01 -6.45
N PRO A 318 -5.28 -12.72 -7.07
CA PRO A 318 -6.57 -12.92 -6.42
C PRO A 318 -6.86 -14.38 -6.04
N GLU A 319 -6.51 -15.33 -6.91
CA GLU A 319 -6.61 -16.78 -6.64
C GLU A 319 -5.73 -17.15 -5.43
N TYR A 320 -4.48 -16.72 -5.42
CA TYR A 320 -3.51 -17.05 -4.37
C TYR A 320 -3.89 -16.47 -3.01
N ILE A 321 -4.35 -15.24 -2.97
CA ILE A 321 -4.83 -14.62 -1.73
C ILE A 321 -6.07 -15.36 -1.22
N SER A 322 -6.99 -15.78 -2.10
CA SER A 322 -8.16 -16.59 -1.72
C SER A 322 -7.76 -17.97 -1.16
N LEU A 323 -6.79 -18.64 -1.78
CA LEU A 323 -6.23 -19.92 -1.30
C LEU A 323 -5.55 -19.76 0.06
N TYR A 324 -4.81 -18.67 0.26
CA TYR A 324 -4.17 -18.37 1.55
C TYR A 324 -5.20 -18.21 2.66
N VAL A 325 -6.28 -17.45 2.41
CA VAL A 325 -7.39 -17.30 3.35
C VAL A 325 -8.03 -18.66 3.66
N ASP A 326 -8.30 -19.48 2.62
CA ASP A 326 -8.86 -20.82 2.80
C ASP A 326 -8.00 -21.70 3.70
N GLU A 327 -6.70 -21.73 3.44
CA GLU A 327 -5.77 -22.54 4.23
C GLU A 327 -5.71 -22.07 5.69
N ARG A 328 -5.68 -20.75 5.93
CA ARG A 328 -5.70 -20.18 7.27
C ARG A 328 -7.00 -20.52 8.01
N LEU A 329 -8.17 -20.31 7.39
CA LEU A 329 -9.47 -20.59 8.01
C LEU A 329 -9.74 -22.10 8.19
N ARG A 330 -9.08 -22.97 7.44
CA ARG A 330 -9.26 -24.42 7.49
C ARG A 330 -8.31 -25.15 8.45
N LYS A 331 -7.04 -24.73 8.51
CA LYS A 331 -5.99 -25.46 9.24
C LYS A 331 -5.23 -24.61 10.25
N GLY A 332 -5.01 -23.35 9.95
CA GLY A 332 -4.03 -22.51 10.64
C GLY A 332 -4.48 -22.00 12.00
N LEU A 333 -5.73 -22.24 12.41
CA LEU A 333 -6.33 -21.58 13.57
C LEU A 333 -6.67 -22.55 14.72
N LYS A 334 -6.27 -23.82 14.63
CA LYS A 334 -6.63 -24.82 15.64
C LYS A 334 -5.98 -24.59 17.01
N GLU A 335 -4.85 -23.87 17.03
CA GLU A 335 -4.06 -23.58 18.24
C GLU A 335 -3.80 -22.08 18.45
N ALA A 336 -4.31 -21.22 17.55
CA ALA A 336 -4.12 -19.78 17.59
C ALA A 336 -5.19 -19.10 18.45
N THR A 337 -4.82 -18.04 19.16
CA THR A 337 -5.76 -17.18 19.89
C THR A 337 -6.65 -16.39 18.94
N GLU A 338 -7.81 -15.91 19.43
CA GLU A 338 -8.69 -15.06 18.62
C GLU A 338 -8.00 -13.81 18.12
N GLU A 339 -7.10 -13.22 18.91
CA GLU A 339 -6.31 -12.05 18.56
C GLU A 339 -5.32 -12.33 17.42
N GLU A 340 -4.67 -13.49 17.43
CA GLU A 340 -3.77 -13.93 16.36
C GLU A 340 -4.50 -14.19 15.04
N ILE A 341 -5.71 -14.75 15.16
CA ILE A 341 -6.62 -14.96 14.02
C ILE A 341 -6.98 -13.63 13.42
N GLU A 342 -7.46 -12.69 14.21
CA GLU A 342 -7.89 -11.36 13.79
C GLU A 342 -6.73 -10.59 13.15
N ALA A 343 -5.54 -10.59 13.77
CA ALA A 343 -4.35 -9.98 13.23
C ALA A 343 -3.91 -10.61 11.88
N SER A 344 -4.08 -11.92 11.72
CA SER A 344 -3.77 -12.60 10.45
C SER A 344 -4.76 -12.22 9.35
N LEU A 345 -6.05 -12.10 9.69
CA LEU A 345 -7.09 -11.67 8.77
C LEU A 345 -6.89 -10.21 8.34
N ASP A 346 -6.52 -9.32 9.28
CA ASP A 346 -6.22 -7.92 8.98
C ASP A 346 -5.02 -7.75 8.04
N ARG A 347 -3.96 -8.51 8.28
CA ARG A 347 -2.80 -8.54 7.38
C ARG A 347 -3.21 -8.99 5.98
N THR A 348 -4.04 -10.02 5.86
CA THR A 348 -4.53 -10.49 4.56
C THR A 348 -5.43 -9.46 3.89
N MET A 349 -6.30 -8.80 4.65
CA MET A 349 -7.13 -7.69 4.13
C MET A 349 -6.29 -6.54 3.60
N SER A 350 -5.13 -6.28 4.19
CA SER A 350 -4.23 -5.24 3.68
C SER A 350 -3.72 -5.54 2.27
N LEU A 351 -3.50 -6.81 1.91
CA LEU A 351 -3.16 -7.22 0.54
C LEU A 351 -4.37 -7.21 -0.39
N PHE A 352 -5.53 -7.65 0.11
CA PHE A 352 -6.78 -7.64 -0.66
C PHE A 352 -7.12 -6.23 -1.18
N ARG A 353 -6.82 -5.19 -0.40
CA ARG A 353 -7.05 -3.78 -0.81
C ARG A 353 -6.32 -3.42 -2.09
N PHE A 354 -5.15 -3.98 -2.34
CA PHE A 354 -4.35 -3.70 -3.53
C PHE A 354 -4.83 -4.43 -4.80
N LEU A 355 -5.76 -5.39 -4.67
CA LEU A 355 -6.30 -6.09 -5.82
C LEU A 355 -7.22 -5.18 -6.64
N GLN A 356 -6.99 -5.16 -7.95
CA GLN A 356 -7.86 -4.50 -8.92
C GLN A 356 -9.02 -5.40 -9.35
N GLU A 357 -8.80 -6.72 -9.42
CA GLU A 357 -9.82 -7.72 -9.79
C GLU A 357 -10.37 -8.41 -8.53
N LYS A 358 -11.10 -7.66 -7.68
CA LYS A 358 -11.69 -8.19 -6.44
C LYS A 358 -12.83 -9.20 -6.71
N ASP A 359 -13.51 -9.09 -7.85
CA ASP A 359 -14.53 -10.05 -8.30
C ASP A 359 -13.95 -11.44 -8.60
N VAL A 360 -12.71 -11.51 -9.10
CA VAL A 360 -11.98 -12.77 -9.27
C VAL A 360 -11.73 -13.42 -7.90
N PHE A 361 -11.26 -12.64 -6.92
CA PHE A 361 -11.10 -13.11 -5.55
C PHE A 361 -12.45 -13.59 -4.97
N GLU A 362 -13.54 -12.82 -5.12
CA GLU A 362 -14.88 -13.19 -4.66
C GLU A 362 -15.30 -14.56 -5.16
N ARG A 363 -15.06 -14.83 -6.45
CA ARG A 363 -15.42 -16.11 -7.06
C ARG A 363 -14.66 -17.28 -6.45
N TYR A 364 -13.34 -17.19 -6.34
CA TYR A 364 -12.53 -18.23 -5.71
C TYR A 364 -12.86 -18.39 -4.23
N TYR A 365 -13.04 -17.30 -3.51
CA TYR A 365 -13.40 -17.34 -2.10
C TYR A 365 -14.77 -18.04 -1.88
N LYS A 366 -15.78 -17.75 -2.71
CA LYS A 366 -17.08 -18.45 -2.67
C LYS A 366 -16.95 -19.95 -2.91
N GLN A 367 -16.10 -20.38 -3.84
CA GLN A 367 -15.86 -21.80 -4.10
C GLN A 367 -15.23 -22.49 -2.89
N HIS A 368 -14.24 -21.84 -2.27
CA HIS A 368 -13.56 -22.37 -1.08
C HIS A 368 -14.49 -22.39 0.12
N LEU A 369 -15.23 -21.33 0.35
CA LEU A 369 -16.23 -21.23 1.41
C LEU A 369 -17.31 -22.30 1.27
N ALA A 370 -17.86 -22.52 0.07
CA ALA A 370 -18.82 -23.58 -0.19
C ALA A 370 -18.30 -24.94 0.22
N LYS A 371 -17.06 -25.28 -0.14
CA LYS A 371 -16.41 -26.55 0.25
C LYS A 371 -16.20 -26.66 1.77
N ARG A 372 -15.92 -25.53 2.46
CA ARG A 372 -15.77 -25.55 3.92
C ARG A 372 -17.11 -25.74 4.62
N LEU A 373 -18.13 -24.96 4.24
CA LEU A 373 -19.46 -25.01 4.85
C LEU A 373 -20.14 -26.38 4.64
N LEU A 374 -20.16 -26.88 3.40
CA LEU A 374 -20.78 -28.18 3.09
C LEU A 374 -19.99 -29.37 3.64
N GLY A 375 -18.67 -29.23 3.74
CA GLY A 375 -17.80 -30.27 4.26
C GLY A 375 -17.64 -30.30 5.78
N GLY A 376 -18.25 -29.36 6.53
CA GLY A 376 -18.10 -29.24 7.98
C GLY A 376 -16.64 -29.02 8.41
N ARG A 377 -15.85 -28.30 7.61
CA ARG A 377 -14.39 -28.13 7.81
C ARG A 377 -14.02 -26.73 8.30
N THR A 378 -14.99 -25.96 8.75
CA THR A 378 -14.77 -24.63 9.31
C THR A 378 -14.21 -24.77 10.71
N THR A 379 -13.10 -24.14 11.01
CA THR A 379 -12.45 -24.19 12.33
C THR A 379 -13.19 -23.31 13.33
N SER A 380 -13.67 -22.14 12.88
CA SER A 380 -14.43 -21.18 13.67
C SER A 380 -15.42 -20.42 12.78
N ASP A 381 -16.71 -20.52 13.11
CA ASP A 381 -17.77 -19.74 12.44
C ASP A 381 -17.59 -18.23 12.68
N ASP A 382 -17.03 -17.84 13.82
CA ASP A 382 -16.82 -16.44 14.18
C ASP A 382 -15.69 -15.81 13.37
N ALA A 383 -14.58 -16.53 13.13
CA ALA A 383 -13.51 -16.08 12.26
C ALA A 383 -13.99 -15.89 10.80
N GLU A 384 -14.82 -16.79 10.30
CA GLU A 384 -15.43 -16.64 8.96
C GLU A 384 -16.32 -15.39 8.89
N ARG A 385 -17.16 -15.17 9.90
CA ARG A 385 -18.03 -13.98 9.98
C ARG A 385 -17.23 -12.70 10.09
N SER A 386 -16.17 -12.67 10.92
CA SER A 386 -15.29 -11.52 11.05
C SER A 386 -14.66 -11.16 9.69
N PHE A 387 -14.17 -12.15 8.96
CA PHE A 387 -13.60 -11.90 7.64
C PHE A 387 -14.63 -11.33 6.64
N ILE A 388 -15.87 -11.84 6.67
CA ILE A 388 -16.96 -11.32 5.82
C ILE A 388 -17.32 -9.88 6.20
N VAL A 389 -17.34 -9.54 7.49
CA VAL A 389 -17.57 -8.15 7.93
C VAL A 389 -16.47 -7.23 7.41
N LYS A 390 -15.20 -7.66 7.44
CA LYS A 390 -14.07 -6.90 6.86
C LYS A 390 -14.24 -6.71 5.35
N LEU A 391 -14.60 -7.77 4.60
CA LEU A 391 -14.90 -7.67 3.16
C LEU A 391 -16.08 -6.72 2.88
N LYS A 392 -17.12 -6.76 3.71
CA LYS A 392 -18.29 -5.88 3.60
C LYS A 392 -17.93 -4.41 3.82
N THR A 393 -17.10 -4.13 4.80
CA THR A 393 -16.60 -2.78 5.08
C THR A 393 -15.77 -2.23 3.91
N GLU A 394 -14.98 -3.09 3.25
CA GLU A 394 -14.10 -2.69 2.16
C GLU A 394 -14.82 -2.55 0.81
N CYS A 395 -15.71 -3.50 0.46
CA CYS A 395 -16.34 -3.60 -0.86
C CYS A 395 -17.84 -3.33 -0.86
N GLY A 396 -18.45 -3.15 0.32
CA GLY A 396 -19.89 -2.93 0.48
C GLY A 396 -20.74 -4.21 0.45
N TYR A 397 -22.04 -4.05 0.79
CA TYR A 397 -23.01 -5.15 0.93
C TYR A 397 -23.19 -5.98 -0.36
N GLN A 398 -23.18 -5.32 -1.53
CA GLN A 398 -23.40 -6.03 -2.81
C GLN A 398 -22.33 -7.12 -3.07
N PHE A 399 -21.11 -6.90 -2.60
CA PHE A 399 -20.03 -7.86 -2.71
C PHE A 399 -20.24 -9.08 -1.79
N THR A 400 -20.72 -8.87 -0.58
CA THR A 400 -20.88 -9.94 0.43
C THR A 400 -22.25 -10.60 0.45
N SER A 401 -23.26 -10.03 -0.23
CA SER A 401 -24.65 -10.50 -0.18
C SER A 401 -24.82 -11.99 -0.49
N LYS A 402 -24.13 -12.49 -1.51
CA LYS A 402 -24.16 -13.90 -1.90
C LYS A 402 -23.43 -14.78 -0.87
N ILE A 403 -22.35 -14.28 -0.29
CA ILE A 403 -21.57 -14.96 0.74
C ILE A 403 -22.38 -15.05 2.03
N GLU A 404 -23.01 -13.95 2.44
CA GLU A 404 -23.94 -13.93 3.61
C GLU A 404 -25.15 -14.85 3.38
N GLY A 405 -25.64 -14.91 2.13
CA GLY A 405 -26.71 -15.84 1.73
C GLY A 405 -26.35 -17.30 1.97
N MET A 406 -25.09 -17.70 1.72
CA MET A 406 -24.62 -19.06 1.99
C MET A 406 -24.68 -19.41 3.49
N PHE A 407 -24.32 -18.49 4.38
CA PHE A 407 -24.45 -18.69 5.83
C PHE A 407 -25.90 -18.77 6.27
N ASN A 408 -26.78 -17.95 5.73
CA ASN A 408 -28.20 -17.99 6.01
C ASN A 408 -28.80 -19.33 5.58
N ASP A 409 -28.44 -19.84 4.39
CA ASP A 409 -28.90 -21.14 3.93
C ASP A 409 -28.47 -22.27 4.85
N MET A 410 -27.22 -22.24 5.35
CA MET A 410 -26.74 -23.26 6.31
C MET A 410 -27.53 -23.25 7.63
N ARG A 411 -27.93 -22.06 8.11
CA ARG A 411 -28.76 -21.92 9.29
C ARG A 411 -30.18 -22.44 9.03
N THR A 412 -30.81 -21.93 7.98
CA THR A 412 -32.17 -22.33 7.57
C THR A 412 -32.25 -23.84 7.27
N SER A 413 -31.18 -24.41 6.68
CA SER A 413 -31.14 -25.87 6.45
C SER A 413 -31.15 -26.68 7.75
N ARG A 414 -30.47 -26.21 8.80
CA ARG A 414 -30.50 -26.85 10.11
C ARG A 414 -31.92 -26.82 10.70
N ASP A 415 -32.59 -25.68 10.62
CA ASP A 415 -33.97 -25.52 11.10
C ASP A 415 -34.94 -26.41 10.30
N THR A 416 -34.78 -26.43 8.95
CA THR A 416 -35.56 -27.29 8.07
C THR A 416 -35.37 -28.79 8.38
N MET A 417 -34.14 -29.21 8.64
CA MET A 417 -33.84 -30.59 9.01
C MET A 417 -34.43 -30.97 10.38
N SER A 418 -34.44 -30.06 11.36
CA SER A 418 -35.09 -30.26 12.65
C SER A 418 -36.59 -30.46 12.49
N SER A 419 -37.24 -29.65 11.65
CA SER A 419 -38.67 -29.77 11.33
C SER A 419 -38.97 -31.06 10.56
N PHE A 420 -38.11 -31.48 9.64
CA PHE A 420 -38.27 -32.75 8.93
C PHE A 420 -38.16 -33.96 9.87
N ARG A 421 -37.21 -33.96 10.78
CA ARG A 421 -37.05 -35.03 11.80
C ARG A 421 -38.27 -35.12 12.73
N ALA A 422 -38.78 -33.96 13.22
CA ALA A 422 -39.99 -33.93 14.02
C ALA A 422 -41.20 -34.51 13.26
N ARG A 423 -41.35 -34.22 11.96
CA ARG A 423 -42.39 -34.77 11.10
C ARG A 423 -42.27 -36.29 10.95
N LEU A 424 -41.03 -36.82 10.79
CA LEU A 424 -40.80 -38.26 10.70
C LEU A 424 -41.11 -38.98 12.04
N GLU A 425 -40.83 -38.34 13.18
CA GLU A 425 -41.18 -38.88 14.50
C GLU A 425 -42.71 -38.93 14.68
N GLU A 426 -43.46 -37.91 14.25
CA GLU A 426 -44.93 -37.95 14.25
C GLU A 426 -45.48 -39.08 13.36
N GLU A 427 -44.90 -39.25 12.16
CA GLU A 427 -45.29 -40.31 11.23
C GLU A 427 -44.93 -41.69 11.80
N SER A 428 -43.82 -41.85 12.46
CA SER A 428 -43.40 -43.05 13.17
C SER A 428 -44.39 -43.45 14.28
N MET A 429 -44.84 -42.44 15.06
CA MET A 429 -45.85 -42.68 16.09
C MET A 429 -47.20 -43.09 15.53
N SER A 430 -47.60 -42.56 14.36
CA SER A 430 -48.86 -42.86 13.72
C SER A 430 -48.89 -44.21 12.98
N THR A 431 -47.76 -44.59 12.37
CA THR A 431 -47.66 -45.81 11.55
C THR A 431 -47.09 -47.02 12.30
N GLY A 432 -46.45 -46.81 13.47
CA GLY A 432 -45.72 -47.85 14.21
C GLY A 432 -44.39 -48.27 13.58
N ALA A 433 -44.00 -47.67 12.44
CA ALA A 433 -42.72 -47.93 11.79
C ALA A 433 -41.62 -47.02 12.39
N SER A 434 -40.43 -47.55 12.59
CA SER A 434 -39.31 -46.71 13.06
C SER A 434 -38.90 -45.66 12.02
N VAL A 435 -38.35 -44.54 12.47
CA VAL A 435 -37.81 -43.48 11.56
C VAL A 435 -36.80 -44.06 10.56
N SER A 436 -36.00 -45.02 10.98
CA SER A 436 -35.07 -45.75 10.09
C SER A 436 -35.80 -46.53 9.01
N GLU A 437 -36.88 -47.23 9.31
CA GLU A 437 -37.68 -47.95 8.30
C GLU A 437 -38.38 -47.01 7.33
N LEU A 438 -38.87 -45.86 7.83
CA LEU A 438 -39.48 -44.82 6.99
C LEU A 438 -38.51 -44.23 5.95
N LEU A 439 -37.23 -44.24 6.24
CA LEU A 439 -36.15 -43.78 5.34
C LEU A 439 -35.37 -44.94 4.67
N GLY A 440 -35.84 -46.19 4.79
CA GLY A 440 -35.18 -47.35 4.19
C GLY A 440 -33.81 -47.69 4.79
N GLY A 441 -33.61 -47.43 6.08
CA GLY A 441 -32.35 -47.70 6.78
C GLY A 441 -31.26 -46.63 6.60
N ILE A 442 -31.60 -45.49 6.02
CA ILE A 442 -30.66 -44.41 5.67
C ILE A 442 -30.85 -43.25 6.65
N ASP A 443 -29.75 -42.74 7.20
CA ASP A 443 -29.72 -41.43 7.87
C ASP A 443 -29.47 -40.32 6.84
N LEU A 444 -30.49 -39.51 6.57
CA LEU A 444 -30.48 -38.44 5.59
C LEU A 444 -30.33 -37.09 6.25
N THR A 445 -29.33 -36.32 5.81
CA THR A 445 -29.18 -34.90 6.15
C THR A 445 -29.17 -34.08 4.86
N VAL A 446 -30.10 -33.12 4.75
CA VAL A 446 -30.24 -32.27 3.55
C VAL A 446 -29.86 -30.85 3.90
N GLN A 447 -29.07 -30.22 3.01
CA GLN A 447 -28.75 -28.80 3.05
C GLN A 447 -29.44 -28.13 1.88
N VAL A 448 -30.38 -27.24 2.15
CA VAL A 448 -31.13 -26.49 1.13
C VAL A 448 -30.37 -25.24 0.78
N LEU A 449 -30.00 -25.11 -0.50
CA LEU A 449 -29.17 -24.06 -1.03
C LEU A 449 -29.98 -23.15 -1.94
N THR A 450 -29.86 -21.82 -1.76
CA THR A 450 -30.54 -20.84 -2.63
C THR A 450 -29.77 -20.65 -3.94
N THR A 451 -30.44 -20.86 -5.05
CA THR A 451 -29.86 -20.64 -6.38
C THR A 451 -29.33 -19.21 -6.51
N GLY A 452 -28.11 -19.05 -7.01
CA GLY A 452 -27.45 -17.76 -7.22
C GLY A 452 -26.54 -17.30 -6.09
N SER A 453 -26.72 -17.81 -4.85
CA SER A 453 -25.77 -17.56 -3.75
C SER A 453 -24.55 -18.49 -3.83
N TRP A 454 -24.77 -19.74 -4.15
CA TRP A 454 -23.73 -20.78 -4.22
C TRP A 454 -23.03 -20.85 -5.57
N PRO A 455 -21.75 -21.25 -5.62
CA PRO A 455 -21.00 -21.40 -6.86
C PRO A 455 -21.38 -22.69 -7.61
N THR A 456 -22.69 -22.86 -7.86
CA THR A 456 -23.22 -23.99 -8.62
C THR A 456 -23.24 -23.66 -10.13
N PRO A 457 -23.16 -24.65 -11.02
CA PRO A 457 -23.38 -24.42 -12.44
C PRO A 457 -24.75 -23.78 -12.64
N GLY A 458 -24.78 -22.53 -13.15
CA GLY A 458 -26.03 -21.82 -13.39
C GLY A 458 -26.84 -22.42 -14.53
N GLY A 459 -28.17 -22.37 -14.36
CA GLY A 459 -29.12 -22.61 -15.45
C GLY A 459 -29.39 -24.06 -15.78
N GLY A 460 -30.19 -24.76 -14.98
CA GLY A 460 -31.00 -25.91 -15.39
C GLY A 460 -30.30 -27.22 -15.76
N ASN A 461 -29.05 -27.20 -16.15
CA ASN A 461 -28.23 -28.35 -16.52
C ASN A 461 -27.29 -28.77 -15.37
N VAL A 462 -27.86 -29.13 -14.22
CA VAL A 462 -27.06 -29.86 -13.23
C VAL A 462 -26.86 -31.26 -13.77
N PRO A 463 -25.61 -31.76 -13.92
CA PRO A 463 -25.36 -33.14 -14.32
C PRO A 463 -26.04 -34.06 -13.31
N GLN A 464 -27.10 -34.74 -13.71
CA GLN A 464 -27.81 -35.67 -12.85
C GLN A 464 -27.12 -37.01 -12.91
N CYS A 465 -26.66 -37.49 -11.78
CA CYS A 465 -26.29 -38.89 -11.66
C CYS A 465 -27.53 -39.68 -11.25
N HIS A 466 -27.56 -40.95 -11.68
CA HIS A 466 -28.63 -41.85 -11.26
C HIS A 466 -28.38 -42.27 -9.81
N ILE A 467 -29.24 -41.78 -8.91
CA ILE A 467 -29.18 -42.13 -7.49
C ILE A 467 -29.84 -43.50 -7.29
N PRO A 468 -29.23 -44.41 -6.51
CA PRO A 468 -29.82 -45.72 -6.19
C PRO A 468 -31.22 -45.58 -5.54
N ARG A 469 -32.10 -46.57 -5.81
CA ARG A 469 -33.53 -46.51 -5.45
C ARG A 469 -33.76 -46.26 -3.96
N GLU A 470 -32.95 -46.88 -3.11
CA GLU A 470 -33.06 -46.75 -1.64
C GLU A 470 -32.85 -45.27 -1.21
N ILE A 471 -31.84 -44.62 -1.78
CA ILE A 471 -31.50 -43.22 -1.48
C ILE A 471 -32.54 -42.30 -2.11
N SER A 472 -33.01 -42.61 -3.33
CA SER A 472 -34.06 -41.82 -4.03
C SER A 472 -35.34 -41.76 -3.19
N LYS A 473 -35.78 -42.86 -2.57
CA LYS A 473 -36.96 -42.86 -1.67
C LYS A 473 -36.83 -41.89 -0.52
N ALA A 474 -35.67 -41.89 0.15
CA ALA A 474 -35.42 -40.94 1.25
C ALA A 474 -35.40 -39.49 0.75
N CYS A 475 -34.79 -39.25 -0.42
CA CYS A 475 -34.80 -37.95 -1.06
C CYS A 475 -36.19 -37.47 -1.47
N ASP A 476 -37.04 -38.38 -1.99
CA ASP A 476 -38.43 -38.05 -2.37
C ASP A 476 -39.28 -37.70 -1.15
N LYS A 477 -39.08 -38.39 -0.05
CA LYS A 477 -39.76 -38.07 1.21
C LYS A 477 -39.41 -36.68 1.76
N PHE A 478 -38.15 -36.29 1.69
CA PHE A 478 -37.75 -34.93 2.01
C PHE A 478 -38.32 -33.91 1.01
N ARG A 479 -38.35 -34.23 -0.28
CA ARG A 479 -38.93 -33.36 -1.31
C ARG A 479 -40.39 -33.06 -1.05
N GLU A 480 -41.20 -34.10 -0.74
CA GLU A 480 -42.62 -33.99 -0.38
C GLU A 480 -42.81 -33.08 0.82
N PHE A 481 -42.06 -33.31 1.89
CA PHE A 481 -42.10 -32.47 3.09
C PHE A 481 -41.78 -31.01 2.77
N TYR A 482 -40.69 -30.77 2.02
CA TYR A 482 -40.22 -29.41 1.73
C TYR A 482 -41.20 -28.64 0.83
N LEU A 483 -41.72 -29.29 -0.21
CA LEU A 483 -42.68 -28.66 -1.13
C LEU A 483 -44.06 -28.43 -0.49
N ALA A 484 -44.48 -29.29 0.43
CA ALA A 484 -45.68 -29.04 1.20
C ALA A 484 -45.59 -27.81 2.12
N SER A 485 -44.36 -27.51 2.61
CA SER A 485 -44.11 -26.37 3.48
C SER A 485 -43.78 -25.08 2.72
N HIS A 486 -43.50 -25.16 1.39
CA HIS A 486 -43.00 -24.03 0.60
C HIS A 486 -43.62 -23.97 -0.79
N ASN A 487 -44.69 -23.19 -0.91
CA ASN A 487 -45.38 -22.99 -2.20
C ASN A 487 -44.48 -22.22 -3.22
N GLY A 488 -44.54 -22.65 -4.49
CA GLY A 488 -43.86 -21.96 -5.58
C GLY A 488 -42.33 -22.18 -5.72
N ARG A 489 -41.75 -23.05 -4.90
CA ARG A 489 -40.34 -23.43 -4.97
C ARG A 489 -40.13 -24.70 -5.78
N ARG A 490 -38.93 -24.80 -6.41
CA ARG A 490 -38.45 -26.01 -7.07
C ARG A 490 -37.23 -26.52 -6.32
N LEU A 491 -37.15 -27.84 -6.10
CA LEU A 491 -36.03 -28.52 -5.44
C LEU A 491 -35.30 -29.38 -6.46
N ALA A 492 -33.98 -29.15 -6.60
CA ALA A 492 -33.11 -29.97 -7.45
C ALA A 492 -31.94 -30.52 -6.62
N TRP A 493 -31.63 -31.79 -6.80
CA TRP A 493 -30.53 -32.45 -6.09
C TRP A 493 -29.18 -32.14 -6.74
N LEU A 494 -28.22 -31.64 -5.94
CA LEU A 494 -26.83 -31.39 -6.35
C LEU A 494 -25.96 -32.57 -5.97
N THR A 495 -26.01 -33.62 -6.76
CA THR A 495 -25.32 -34.90 -6.49
C THR A 495 -23.78 -34.78 -6.46
N ASN A 496 -23.22 -33.80 -7.17
CA ASN A 496 -21.77 -33.53 -7.19
C ASN A 496 -21.23 -32.92 -5.90
N MET A 497 -22.08 -32.40 -5.01
CA MET A 497 -21.70 -31.72 -3.75
C MET A 497 -21.98 -32.54 -2.50
N GLY A 498 -22.70 -33.64 -2.61
CA GLY A 498 -23.06 -34.49 -1.49
C GLY A 498 -21.92 -35.40 -1.02
N THR A 499 -22.06 -35.91 0.20
CA THR A 499 -21.16 -36.91 0.81
C THR A 499 -21.99 -38.03 1.47
N ALA A 500 -21.40 -39.20 1.58
CA ALA A 500 -22.01 -40.35 2.25
C ALA A 500 -21.02 -41.07 3.15
N ASP A 501 -21.52 -41.66 4.24
CA ASP A 501 -20.77 -42.60 5.07
C ASP A 501 -21.31 -44.01 4.77
N LEU A 502 -20.45 -44.87 4.20
CA LEU A 502 -20.78 -46.25 3.83
C LEU A 502 -20.12 -47.22 4.79
N ARG A 503 -20.87 -48.23 5.23
CA ARG A 503 -20.31 -49.39 5.93
C ARG A 503 -19.95 -50.44 4.88
N ALA A 504 -18.65 -50.75 4.74
CA ALA A 504 -18.15 -51.74 3.84
C ALA A 504 -17.39 -52.85 4.56
N THR A 505 -17.54 -54.09 4.12
CA THR A 505 -16.83 -55.26 4.63
C THR A 505 -15.73 -55.65 3.67
N PHE A 506 -14.51 -55.74 4.18
CA PHE A 506 -13.32 -56.14 3.43
C PHE A 506 -12.78 -57.44 4.10
N GLY A 507 -13.01 -58.60 3.49
CA GLY A 507 -12.73 -59.87 4.12
C GLY A 507 -13.51 -59.99 5.45
N GLU A 508 -12.81 -60.12 6.56
CA GLU A 508 -13.42 -60.17 7.90
C GLU A 508 -13.57 -58.82 8.60
N THR A 509 -13.04 -57.74 8.00
CA THR A 509 -13.00 -56.45 8.67
C THR A 509 -14.03 -55.46 8.14
N LYS A 510 -14.80 -54.84 9.05
CA LYS A 510 -15.77 -53.80 8.73
C LYS A 510 -15.10 -52.42 8.84
N ARG A 511 -15.35 -51.56 7.87
CA ARG A 511 -14.84 -50.19 7.81
C ARG A 511 -15.96 -49.21 7.44
N GLU A 512 -15.89 -47.99 7.94
CA GLU A 512 -16.72 -46.87 7.50
C GLU A 512 -15.95 -46.05 6.45
N LEU A 513 -16.51 -45.88 5.26
CA LEU A 513 -15.94 -45.10 4.18
C LEU A 513 -16.67 -43.77 4.04
N ASN A 514 -16.01 -42.65 4.29
CA ASN A 514 -16.54 -41.32 3.97
C ASN A 514 -16.19 -40.98 2.53
N VAL A 515 -17.18 -40.90 1.65
CA VAL A 515 -17.07 -40.79 0.19
C VAL A 515 -17.96 -39.67 -0.34
N SER A 516 -17.70 -39.18 -1.57
CA SER A 516 -18.64 -38.32 -2.29
C SER A 516 -19.86 -39.10 -2.77
N THR A 517 -20.96 -38.42 -3.12
CA THR A 517 -22.15 -39.05 -3.69
C THR A 517 -21.81 -39.84 -4.96
N TYR A 518 -20.95 -39.30 -5.83
CA TYR A 518 -20.51 -40.02 -7.02
C TYR A 518 -19.74 -41.30 -6.69
N GLN A 519 -18.80 -41.23 -5.74
CA GLN A 519 -18.08 -42.41 -5.26
C GLN A 519 -19.02 -43.44 -4.61
N MET A 520 -20.03 -42.97 -3.89
CA MET A 520 -21.08 -43.83 -3.31
C MET A 520 -21.85 -44.56 -4.39
N CYS A 521 -22.33 -43.85 -5.43
CA CYS A 521 -23.04 -44.49 -6.56
C CYS A 521 -22.20 -45.53 -7.27
N ILE A 522 -20.89 -45.28 -7.45
CA ILE A 522 -19.95 -46.23 -8.04
C ILE A 522 -19.77 -47.47 -7.14
N LEU A 523 -19.55 -47.26 -5.82
CA LEU A 523 -19.28 -48.35 -4.89
C LEU A 523 -20.50 -49.27 -4.69
N LEU A 524 -21.71 -48.75 -4.75
CA LEU A 524 -22.95 -49.55 -4.62
C LEU A 524 -23.16 -50.52 -5.76
N LEU A 525 -22.58 -50.30 -6.97
CA LEU A 525 -22.60 -51.26 -8.06
C LEU A 525 -21.85 -52.57 -7.73
N PHE A 526 -20.87 -52.50 -6.84
CA PHE A 526 -20.07 -53.61 -6.39
C PHE A 526 -20.78 -54.49 -5.32
N ASN A 527 -22.02 -54.17 -4.92
CA ASN A 527 -22.84 -55.04 -4.11
C ASN A 527 -23.38 -56.23 -4.93
N GLU A 528 -23.56 -56.04 -6.23
CA GLU A 528 -24.11 -57.07 -7.13
C GLU A 528 -23.03 -57.78 -7.98
N ARG A 529 -21.91 -57.11 -8.23
CA ARG A 529 -20.85 -57.57 -9.13
C ARG A 529 -19.48 -57.20 -8.59
N ASP A 530 -18.57 -58.17 -8.50
CA ASP A 530 -17.16 -57.92 -8.07
C ASP A 530 -16.31 -57.23 -9.11
N ARG A 531 -16.77 -57.19 -10.37
CA ARG A 531 -16.02 -56.68 -11.52
C ARG A 531 -16.94 -55.88 -12.44
N VAL A 532 -16.62 -54.60 -12.70
CA VAL A 532 -17.43 -53.71 -13.53
C VAL A 532 -16.54 -52.94 -14.50
N SER A 533 -16.94 -52.81 -15.76
CA SER A 533 -16.20 -52.04 -16.78
C SER A 533 -16.48 -50.54 -16.61
N TYR A 534 -15.58 -49.69 -17.09
CA TYR A 534 -15.78 -48.23 -17.14
C TYR A 534 -17.06 -47.86 -17.89
N ARG A 535 -17.35 -48.57 -19.01
CA ARG A 535 -18.55 -48.32 -19.84
C ARG A 535 -19.84 -48.66 -19.09
N ASP A 536 -19.83 -49.74 -18.31
CA ASP A 536 -21.00 -50.09 -17.50
C ASP A 536 -21.21 -49.07 -16.37
N ILE A 537 -20.13 -48.66 -15.70
CA ILE A 537 -20.19 -47.65 -14.64
C ILE A 537 -20.78 -46.32 -15.14
N ILE A 538 -20.35 -45.83 -16.33
CA ILE A 538 -20.87 -44.56 -16.88
C ILE A 538 -22.34 -44.69 -17.29
N SER A 539 -22.73 -45.83 -17.89
CA SER A 539 -24.10 -46.05 -18.35
C SER A 539 -25.10 -46.18 -17.18
N GLU A 540 -24.71 -46.89 -16.11
CA GLU A 540 -25.57 -47.14 -14.95
C GLU A 540 -25.63 -45.92 -13.99
N THR A 541 -24.54 -45.21 -13.82
CA THR A 541 -24.50 -44.05 -12.90
C THR A 541 -24.86 -42.74 -13.56
N GLY A 542 -24.69 -42.59 -14.87
CA GLY A 542 -24.90 -41.30 -15.56
C GLY A 542 -23.96 -40.19 -15.13
N ILE A 543 -22.87 -40.49 -14.41
CA ILE A 543 -21.90 -39.50 -13.94
C ILE A 543 -21.13 -38.92 -15.13
N PRO A 544 -20.92 -37.58 -15.22
CA PRO A 544 -20.11 -36.97 -16.27
C PRO A 544 -18.71 -37.62 -16.38
N ALA A 545 -18.23 -37.85 -17.58
CA ALA A 545 -17.00 -38.62 -17.84
C ALA A 545 -15.77 -38.11 -17.06
N GLU A 546 -15.58 -36.79 -16.98
CA GLU A 546 -14.47 -36.19 -16.25
C GLU A 546 -14.57 -36.44 -14.74
N ASP A 547 -15.75 -36.28 -14.14
CA ASP A 547 -16.00 -36.51 -12.74
C ASP A 547 -15.92 -38.00 -12.39
N LEU A 548 -16.37 -38.88 -13.32
CA LEU A 548 -16.23 -40.30 -13.18
C LEU A 548 -14.76 -40.72 -13.15
N LYS A 549 -13.94 -40.24 -14.09
CA LYS A 549 -12.50 -40.53 -14.12
C LYS A 549 -11.80 -40.11 -12.83
N ARG A 550 -12.09 -38.92 -12.32
CA ARG A 550 -11.56 -38.41 -11.04
C ARG A 550 -12.02 -39.24 -9.84
N SER A 551 -13.27 -39.68 -9.84
CA SER A 551 -13.82 -40.51 -8.77
C SER A 551 -13.18 -41.88 -8.76
N LEU A 552 -13.03 -42.54 -9.90
CA LEU A 552 -12.36 -43.83 -10.06
C LEU A 552 -10.87 -43.74 -9.72
N GLN A 553 -10.16 -42.71 -10.14
CA GLN A 553 -8.78 -42.46 -9.73
C GLN A 553 -8.64 -42.42 -8.21
N SER A 554 -9.56 -41.73 -7.51
CA SER A 554 -9.53 -41.63 -6.06
C SER A 554 -9.83 -42.92 -5.34
N LEU A 555 -10.68 -43.79 -5.94
CA LEU A 555 -11.08 -45.09 -5.40
C LEU A 555 -10.05 -46.22 -5.68
N ALA A 556 -9.30 -46.12 -6.79
CA ALA A 556 -8.43 -47.21 -7.25
C ALA A 556 -6.94 -46.91 -7.20
N LEU A 557 -6.51 -45.62 -7.39
CA LEU A 557 -5.10 -45.30 -7.63
C LEU A 557 -4.42 -44.61 -6.43
N VAL A 558 -5.17 -44.17 -5.41
CA VAL A 558 -4.59 -43.52 -4.24
C VAL A 558 -4.07 -44.56 -3.26
N LYS A 559 -2.74 -44.62 -3.07
CA LYS A 559 -2.07 -45.56 -2.16
C LYS A 559 -2.65 -45.48 -0.73
N GLY A 560 -3.03 -46.64 -0.18
CA GLY A 560 -3.63 -46.73 1.17
C GLY A 560 -5.10 -46.35 1.26
N ARG A 561 -5.77 -46.02 0.14
CA ARG A 561 -7.19 -45.70 0.04
C ARG A 561 -7.86 -46.39 -1.14
N ASN A 562 -7.18 -47.37 -1.78
CA ASN A 562 -7.60 -48.07 -2.95
C ASN A 562 -8.59 -49.18 -2.60
N VAL A 563 -9.84 -48.81 -2.42
CA VAL A 563 -10.97 -49.76 -2.20
C VAL A 563 -11.36 -50.51 -3.46
N LEU A 564 -10.94 -50.04 -4.63
CA LEU A 564 -11.03 -50.72 -5.92
C LEU A 564 -9.63 -51.00 -6.48
N ARG A 565 -9.51 -51.95 -7.37
CA ARG A 565 -8.34 -52.22 -8.19
C ARG A 565 -8.69 -51.99 -9.66
N LYS A 566 -7.78 -51.36 -10.40
CA LYS A 566 -7.92 -51.09 -11.82
C LYS A 566 -7.15 -52.14 -12.63
N GLU A 567 -7.75 -52.65 -13.67
CA GLU A 567 -7.15 -53.56 -14.62
C GLU A 567 -7.30 -53.02 -16.06
N PRO A 568 -6.23 -52.80 -16.81
CA PRO A 568 -4.82 -52.88 -16.44
C PRO A 568 -4.38 -51.76 -15.50
N MET A 569 -3.32 -52.01 -14.71
CA MET A 569 -2.84 -51.03 -13.72
C MET A 569 -2.06 -49.93 -14.43
N SER A 570 -2.65 -48.72 -14.53
CA SER A 570 -2.05 -47.53 -15.14
C SER A 570 -2.53 -46.26 -14.37
N LYS A 571 -1.86 -45.13 -14.54
CA LYS A 571 -2.23 -43.86 -13.89
C LYS A 571 -3.48 -43.22 -14.51
N GLU A 572 -3.75 -43.48 -15.76
CA GLU A 572 -4.88 -42.90 -16.50
C GLU A 572 -6.04 -43.90 -16.52
N VAL A 573 -7.25 -43.37 -16.55
CA VAL A 573 -8.49 -44.13 -16.67
C VAL A 573 -8.97 -44.02 -18.11
N ASN A 574 -9.01 -45.16 -18.79
CA ASN A 574 -9.45 -45.31 -20.17
C ASN A 574 -10.81 -46.01 -20.24
N ASP A 575 -11.50 -45.90 -21.37
CA ASP A 575 -12.85 -46.42 -21.58
C ASP A 575 -12.94 -47.94 -21.58
N ASP A 576 -11.81 -48.64 -21.79
CA ASP A 576 -11.75 -50.10 -21.79
C ASP A 576 -11.25 -50.70 -20.45
N ASP A 577 -11.03 -49.84 -19.43
CA ASP A 577 -10.57 -50.30 -18.14
C ASP A 577 -11.66 -50.99 -17.35
N VAL A 578 -11.25 -51.96 -16.52
CA VAL A 578 -12.13 -52.71 -15.65
C VAL A 578 -11.73 -52.47 -14.20
N PHE A 579 -12.74 -52.28 -13.33
CA PHE A 579 -12.55 -52.06 -11.91
C PHE A 579 -13.04 -53.29 -11.15
N VAL A 580 -12.27 -53.69 -10.14
CA VAL A 580 -12.50 -54.87 -9.32
C VAL A 580 -12.53 -54.46 -7.86
N PHE A 581 -13.48 -54.98 -7.07
CA PHE A 581 -13.53 -54.74 -5.62
C PHE A 581 -12.25 -55.27 -4.98
N ASN A 582 -11.65 -54.47 -4.06
CA ASN A 582 -10.39 -54.82 -3.40
C ASN A 582 -10.67 -55.44 -2.00
N ASP A 583 -11.01 -56.69 -1.98
CA ASP A 583 -11.29 -57.46 -0.75
C ASP A 583 -10.09 -57.47 0.23
N ARG A 584 -8.85 -57.27 -0.26
CA ARG A 584 -7.64 -57.21 0.55
C ARG A 584 -7.33 -55.78 1.09
N PHE A 585 -8.27 -54.86 1.00
CA PHE A 585 -8.07 -53.52 1.53
C PHE A 585 -7.93 -53.55 3.05
N THR A 586 -6.87 -52.91 3.57
CA THR A 586 -6.62 -52.79 5.00
C THR A 586 -6.36 -51.33 5.39
N SER A 587 -6.88 -50.92 6.52
CA SER A 587 -6.64 -49.60 7.10
C SER A 587 -6.52 -49.71 8.61
N LYS A 588 -5.63 -48.87 9.21
CA LYS A 588 -5.51 -48.71 10.63
C LYS A 588 -6.70 -47.95 11.25
N LEU A 589 -7.41 -47.18 10.42
CA LEU A 589 -8.53 -46.34 10.83
C LEU A 589 -9.85 -47.08 10.63
N LEU A 590 -10.76 -47.01 11.60
CA LEU A 590 -12.12 -47.52 11.49
C LEU A 590 -12.90 -46.70 10.42
N LYS A 591 -12.79 -45.35 10.47
CA LYS A 591 -13.40 -44.45 9.51
C LYS A 591 -12.35 -43.95 8.52
N VAL A 592 -12.48 -44.34 7.27
CA VAL A 592 -11.55 -43.99 6.19
C VAL A 592 -12.18 -42.94 5.30
N LYS A 593 -11.60 -41.77 5.24
CA LYS A 593 -12.02 -40.71 4.33
C LYS A 593 -11.34 -40.90 2.97
N ILE A 594 -12.14 -41.19 1.95
CA ILE A 594 -11.68 -41.23 0.56
C ILE A 594 -11.92 -39.84 -0.03
N GLY A 595 -10.83 -39.04 -0.08
CA GLY A 595 -10.92 -37.72 -0.71
C GLY A 595 -11.09 -37.88 -2.21
N THR A 596 -11.82 -37.03 -2.87
CA THR A 596 -11.75 -36.86 -4.30
C THR A 596 -10.33 -36.42 -4.68
N VAL A 597 -9.76 -36.97 -5.76
CA VAL A 597 -8.55 -36.40 -6.36
C VAL A 597 -8.93 -34.99 -6.81
N SER A 598 -8.69 -34.03 -5.93
CA SER A 598 -8.76 -32.65 -6.35
C SER A 598 -7.61 -32.43 -7.31
N ALA A 599 -7.89 -31.91 -8.49
CA ALA A 599 -6.83 -31.25 -9.23
C ALA A 599 -6.19 -30.27 -8.24
N SER A 600 -4.93 -30.49 -7.89
CA SER A 600 -4.18 -29.61 -6.98
C SER A 600 -4.07 -28.20 -7.57
N ARG A 601 -4.50 -28.03 -8.81
CA ARG A 601 -4.65 -26.79 -9.58
C ARG A 601 -5.80 -26.99 -10.56
N GLU A 602 -6.64 -26.00 -10.76
CA GLU A 602 -7.56 -25.97 -11.90
C GLU A 602 -6.78 -26.23 -13.19
N SER A 603 -7.30 -27.10 -14.04
CA SER A 603 -6.73 -27.31 -15.36
C SER A 603 -6.84 -26.04 -16.20
N GLU A 604 -6.00 -25.87 -17.23
CA GLU A 604 -6.07 -24.69 -18.10
C GLU A 604 -7.46 -24.48 -18.75
N PRO A 605 -8.21 -25.54 -19.15
CA PRO A 605 -9.60 -25.36 -19.59
C PRO A 605 -10.53 -24.84 -18.49
N GLU A 606 -10.43 -25.36 -17.26
CA GLU A 606 -11.26 -24.93 -16.13
C GLU A 606 -10.99 -23.44 -15.76
N LYS A 607 -9.74 -23.01 -15.82
CA LYS A 607 -9.38 -21.60 -15.62
C LYS A 607 -9.96 -20.70 -16.70
N ARG A 608 -9.91 -21.13 -17.96
CA ARG A 608 -10.53 -20.38 -19.07
C ARG A 608 -12.04 -20.26 -18.88
N GLU A 609 -12.70 -21.33 -18.49
CA GLU A 609 -14.13 -21.32 -18.20
C GLU A 609 -14.46 -20.40 -17.03
N THR A 610 -13.66 -20.46 -15.95
CA THR A 610 -13.81 -19.55 -14.80
C THR A 610 -13.68 -18.10 -15.23
N ARG A 611 -12.70 -17.77 -16.08
CA ARG A 611 -12.48 -16.42 -16.58
C ARG A 611 -13.62 -15.94 -17.50
N MET A 612 -14.08 -16.79 -18.42
CA MET A 612 -15.23 -16.48 -19.25
C MET A 612 -16.50 -16.18 -18.44
N ARG A 613 -16.75 -16.96 -17.39
CA ARG A 613 -17.89 -16.73 -16.49
C ARG A 613 -17.78 -15.40 -15.72
N ILE A 614 -16.54 -15.01 -15.33
CA ILE A 614 -16.31 -13.70 -14.69
C ILE A 614 -16.59 -12.57 -15.68
N GLU A 615 -16.13 -12.69 -16.91
CA GLU A 615 -16.41 -11.72 -17.98
C GLU A 615 -17.91 -11.61 -18.26
N ASP A 616 -18.62 -12.74 -18.30
CA ASP A 616 -20.08 -12.76 -18.44
C ASP A 616 -20.80 -12.08 -17.26
N ASP A 617 -20.33 -12.30 -16.03
CA ASP A 617 -20.86 -11.64 -14.83
C ASP A 617 -20.56 -10.12 -14.79
N ARG A 618 -19.49 -9.66 -15.44
CA ARG A 618 -19.13 -8.23 -15.55
C ARG A 618 -20.04 -7.45 -16.52
N LYS A 619 -20.51 -8.10 -17.59
CA LYS A 619 -21.34 -7.45 -18.63
C LYS A 619 -22.55 -6.70 -18.06
N PRO A 620 -23.48 -7.35 -17.33
CA PRO A 620 -24.64 -6.65 -16.78
C PRO A 620 -24.27 -5.58 -15.74
N GLN A 621 -23.13 -5.72 -15.08
CA GLN A 621 -22.65 -4.73 -14.09
C GLN A 621 -22.16 -3.47 -14.81
N ILE A 622 -21.43 -3.61 -15.93
CA ILE A 622 -20.99 -2.50 -16.78
C ILE A 622 -22.20 -1.78 -17.37
N GLU A 623 -23.16 -2.51 -17.96
CA GLU A 623 -24.37 -1.94 -18.53
C GLU A 623 -25.19 -1.18 -17.47
N ALA A 624 -25.40 -1.76 -16.30
CA ALA A 624 -26.10 -1.11 -15.20
C ALA A 624 -25.38 0.15 -14.69
N ALA A 625 -24.04 0.16 -14.67
CA ALA A 625 -23.26 1.32 -14.31
C ALA A 625 -23.37 2.43 -15.36
N ILE A 626 -23.28 2.09 -16.64
CA ILE A 626 -23.49 3.05 -17.75
C ILE A 626 -24.88 3.68 -17.65
N VAL A 627 -25.93 2.88 -17.49
CA VAL A 627 -27.30 3.39 -17.37
C VAL A 627 -27.47 4.31 -16.16
N ARG A 628 -26.89 3.96 -14.99
CA ARG A 628 -26.93 4.85 -13.81
C ARG A 628 -26.23 6.18 -14.04
N VAL A 629 -25.05 6.16 -14.64
CA VAL A 629 -24.28 7.37 -14.98
C VAL A 629 -25.07 8.24 -15.95
N MET A 630 -25.57 7.66 -17.06
CA MET A 630 -26.30 8.38 -18.09
C MET A 630 -27.64 8.91 -17.58
N LYS A 631 -28.35 8.15 -16.75
CA LYS A 631 -29.59 8.59 -16.10
C LYS A 631 -29.38 9.81 -15.20
N ALA A 632 -28.25 9.83 -14.46
CA ALA A 632 -27.91 10.93 -13.54
C ALA A 632 -27.45 12.19 -14.30
N ARG A 633 -26.64 12.01 -15.34
CA ARG A 633 -26.05 13.14 -16.10
C ARG A 633 -26.88 13.64 -17.27
N ARG A 634 -27.78 12.82 -17.79
CA ARG A 634 -28.60 13.03 -18.98
C ARG A 634 -27.80 13.09 -20.28
N GLN A 635 -26.68 13.76 -20.28
CA GLN A 635 -25.80 13.94 -21.44
C GLN A 635 -24.32 13.90 -20.97
N LEU A 636 -23.46 13.14 -21.65
CA LEU A 636 -22.06 13.04 -21.33
C LEU A 636 -21.24 12.59 -22.54
N ASP A 637 -19.97 13.05 -22.62
CA ASP A 637 -19.04 12.61 -23.64
C ASP A 637 -18.45 11.23 -23.34
N HIS A 638 -17.83 10.61 -24.35
CA HIS A 638 -17.25 9.26 -24.20
C HIS A 638 -16.27 9.14 -23.04
N ASN A 639 -15.36 10.12 -22.89
CA ASN A 639 -14.34 10.09 -21.85
C ASN A 639 -14.96 10.22 -20.46
N GLY A 640 -15.96 11.08 -20.31
CA GLY A 640 -16.70 11.26 -19.08
C GLY A 640 -17.45 9.98 -18.68
N VAL A 641 -18.10 9.29 -19.63
CA VAL A 641 -18.76 7.99 -19.36
C VAL A 641 -17.72 6.96 -18.89
N VAL A 642 -16.60 6.82 -19.60
CA VAL A 642 -15.54 5.88 -19.23
C VAL A 642 -15.03 6.19 -17.82
N GLN A 643 -14.76 7.45 -17.51
CA GLN A 643 -14.23 7.87 -16.21
C GLN A 643 -15.22 7.61 -15.07
N GLU A 644 -16.49 8.00 -15.23
CA GLU A 644 -17.51 7.83 -14.18
C GLU A 644 -17.89 6.36 -13.98
N VAL A 645 -18.00 5.57 -15.03
CA VAL A 645 -18.26 4.12 -14.96
C VAL A 645 -17.08 3.40 -14.29
N THR A 646 -15.85 3.72 -14.67
CA THR A 646 -14.67 3.17 -14.03
C THR A 646 -14.63 3.51 -12.54
N LYS A 647 -14.95 4.75 -12.17
CA LYS A 647 -15.03 5.18 -10.77
C LYS A 647 -16.08 4.39 -9.98
N GLN A 648 -17.25 4.14 -10.54
CA GLN A 648 -18.30 3.36 -9.87
C GLN A 648 -17.93 1.89 -9.66
N LEU A 649 -17.20 1.28 -10.61
CA LEU A 649 -16.86 -0.13 -10.60
C LEU A 649 -15.51 -0.43 -9.95
N SER A 650 -14.67 0.58 -9.70
CA SER A 650 -13.30 0.43 -9.17
C SER A 650 -13.22 -0.27 -7.82
N SER A 651 -14.30 -0.25 -7.02
CA SER A 651 -14.37 -1.01 -5.76
C SER A 651 -14.46 -2.53 -5.97
N ARG A 652 -14.78 -3.00 -7.20
CA ARG A 652 -14.95 -4.43 -7.54
C ARG A 652 -13.98 -4.89 -8.60
N PHE A 653 -13.89 -4.17 -9.70
CA PHE A 653 -12.94 -4.41 -10.79
C PHE A 653 -12.77 -3.13 -11.63
N ILE A 654 -11.67 -3.05 -12.36
CA ILE A 654 -11.42 -1.96 -13.31
C ILE A 654 -11.90 -2.43 -14.69
N PRO A 655 -12.98 -1.85 -15.25
CA PRO A 655 -13.47 -2.24 -16.56
C PRO A 655 -12.49 -1.78 -17.66
N ASN A 656 -12.34 -2.60 -18.70
CA ASN A 656 -11.58 -2.20 -19.87
C ASN A 656 -12.39 -1.13 -20.67
N PRO A 657 -11.77 0.00 -21.06
CA PRO A 657 -12.44 1.01 -21.88
C PRO A 657 -13.06 0.46 -23.17
N VAL A 658 -12.46 -0.58 -23.76
CA VAL A 658 -12.99 -1.26 -24.95
C VAL A 658 -14.31 -1.97 -24.64
N ASP A 659 -14.43 -2.59 -23.47
CA ASP A 659 -15.67 -3.25 -23.05
C ASP A 659 -16.76 -2.23 -22.74
N ILE A 660 -16.43 -1.12 -22.07
CA ILE A 660 -17.37 -0.01 -21.84
C ILE A 660 -17.93 0.48 -23.17
N LYS A 661 -17.07 0.69 -24.19
CA LYS A 661 -17.48 1.11 -25.51
C LYS A 661 -18.42 0.10 -26.17
N LYS A 662 -18.09 -1.20 -26.09
CA LYS A 662 -18.91 -2.27 -26.63
C LYS A 662 -20.30 -2.31 -26.00
N HIS A 663 -20.38 -2.15 -24.68
CA HIS A 663 -21.64 -2.12 -23.96
C HIS A 663 -22.43 -0.82 -24.18
N LEU A 664 -21.74 0.31 -24.42
CA LEU A 664 -22.42 1.53 -24.90
C LEU A 664 -23.10 1.33 -26.24
N GLU A 665 -22.44 0.73 -27.25
CA GLU A 665 -23.06 0.43 -28.55
C GLU A 665 -24.24 -0.52 -28.38
N ASN A 666 -24.14 -1.53 -27.54
CA ASN A 666 -25.25 -2.45 -27.25
C ASN A 666 -26.45 -1.74 -26.60
N LEU A 667 -26.21 -0.78 -25.72
CA LEU A 667 -27.28 0.05 -25.12
C LEU A 667 -27.90 1.05 -26.12
N ILE A 668 -27.12 1.49 -27.11
CA ILE A 668 -27.63 2.31 -28.21
C ILE A 668 -28.54 1.47 -29.12
N GLU A 669 -28.14 0.25 -29.50
CA GLU A 669 -28.97 -0.69 -30.28
C GLU A 669 -30.30 -1.03 -29.58
N ARG A 670 -30.28 -1.05 -28.23
CA ARG A 670 -31.45 -1.29 -27.38
C ARG A 670 -32.23 -0.03 -27.01
N GLU A 671 -31.91 1.12 -27.60
CA GLU A 671 -32.60 2.41 -27.45
C GLU A 671 -32.63 2.99 -26.02
N PHE A 672 -31.69 2.61 -25.17
CA PHE A 672 -31.51 3.23 -23.86
C PHE A 672 -30.72 4.54 -23.91
N ILE A 673 -29.86 4.66 -24.92
CA ILE A 673 -28.95 5.79 -25.13
C ILE A 673 -28.89 6.09 -26.61
N GLU A 674 -28.76 7.36 -27.00
CA GLU A 674 -28.48 7.76 -28.36
C GLU A 674 -27.24 8.63 -28.47
N ARG A 675 -26.67 8.77 -29.67
CA ARG A 675 -25.63 9.75 -29.97
C ARG A 675 -26.27 11.07 -30.36
N ASP A 676 -25.68 12.18 -29.89
CA ASP A 676 -26.11 13.50 -30.32
C ASP A 676 -25.96 13.65 -31.86
N ARG A 677 -26.91 14.29 -32.48
CA ARG A 677 -26.93 14.50 -33.95
C ARG A 677 -25.83 15.44 -34.43
N ASN A 678 -25.43 16.39 -33.56
CA ASN A 678 -24.43 17.41 -33.87
C ASN A 678 -23.04 17.02 -33.44
N ASP A 679 -22.90 16.24 -32.34
CA ASP A 679 -21.61 15.75 -31.84
C ASP A 679 -21.68 14.25 -31.56
N ARG A 680 -21.10 13.44 -32.45
CA ARG A 680 -21.05 11.97 -32.30
C ARG A 680 -20.26 11.45 -31.10
N LYS A 681 -19.51 12.31 -30.41
CA LYS A 681 -18.77 11.95 -29.17
C LYS A 681 -19.66 12.05 -27.94
N LEU A 682 -20.81 12.70 -28.08
CA LEU A 682 -21.75 12.95 -27.00
C LEU A 682 -22.87 11.92 -27.01
N TYR A 683 -23.18 11.38 -25.82
CA TYR A 683 -24.27 10.43 -25.61
C TYR A 683 -25.40 11.09 -24.82
N ILE A 684 -26.64 10.75 -25.15
CA ILE A 684 -27.87 11.26 -24.55
C ILE A 684 -28.65 10.08 -23.98
N TYR A 685 -29.16 10.20 -22.78
CA TYR A 685 -30.01 9.20 -22.15
C TYR A 685 -31.45 9.35 -22.63
N LEU A 686 -32.07 8.27 -23.14
CA LEU A 686 -33.43 8.28 -23.73
C LEU A 686 -34.50 7.81 -22.74
N ALA A 687 -34.25 6.83 -21.88
CA ALA A 687 -35.24 6.17 -21.02
C ALA A 687 -35.49 6.87 -19.67
#